data_e6139a88518eee221175904fa26a8320
#
_entry.id   e6139a88518eee221175904fa26a8320
#
_cell.length_a   1.000
_cell.length_b   1.000
_cell.length_c   1.000
_cell.angle_alpha   90.00
_cell.angle_beta   90.00
_cell.angle_gamma   90.00
#
_symmetry.space_group_name_H-M   'P 1'
#
loop_
_entity.id
_entity.type
_entity.pdbx_description
1 polymer ?
#
loop_
_entity_poly.entity_id
_entity_poly.type
_entity_poly.pdbx_seq_one_letter_code
_entity_poly.pdbx_strand_id
1 'polypeptide(L)'
;TMAFAVVALLSFGSNPVFSADDDEESAEVEEVVVTGSRIKRASNYDSTGPIEVFTAQQVIDQGKNNIGDFLLELPSANLASNQRSVNNGNSGTTEFNLRGAGSERLLTLINGRRVAPSGTGTGSAVDLQIFPLSLIDSVEVLKDGASAVYGSDAVSGVLNIKLRQFEGFELNIMEGQSDMGDAGSDLISAAFGTSGERSSMVATISMSTNDDLDMWDRDFSFCPRLEPDYMLYFQAYVPGHGDFGDNLAKGSCGASTFIPNGRFYTSSGSKTLRDAVGPNGATSSFNWWEYSGNEAGDPANNNGMYNYSEWMQLLGGRKNYQAWSAGTYELDSGIVLDFEIGASKRKSSLMMAPVPMGSGAQFTYGLTIPADNPFNPFGEDLAYRKRMLDVGPRLFSQEADTFRYVFGASGTLDRIGADWEVYHTRQEYSSTQLTENYINMLAVANAFDTELGAGVAVNGVQYRCKDPVARRLGCVPLNMFGPNSITTAAADYIRFNQLNRQGTIYQGYAANLSNIKLFELPAGEVLAAVGIDKSDLSGNEKVDALTAAGGSSGNPRLSTDGSYDNQDIYAEISLPLIADVVGIQELNLDYAYRNSSYSDFDSEGVHRTAVKWKPINDLTVRATFSTSYKAPTISDLYFGG
;
A
#
# COMPACT_ATOMS: atom_id res chain seq x y z
N THR A 1 -20.57 -8.40 -11.88
CA THR A 1 -21.79 -8.66 -11.10
C THR A 1 -21.68 -10.04 -10.48
N MET A 2 -20.98 -10.16 -9.37
CA MET A 2 -21.08 -11.36 -8.52
C MET A 2 -22.24 -11.15 -7.56
N ALA A 3 -23.27 -11.97 -7.68
CA ALA A 3 -24.37 -12.04 -6.76
C ALA A 3 -23.90 -12.74 -5.49
N PHE A 4 -23.96 -12.05 -4.36
CA PHE A 4 -23.77 -12.67 -3.06
C PHE A 4 -24.92 -13.63 -2.77
N ALA A 5 -24.63 -14.93 -2.76
CA ALA A 5 -25.55 -15.91 -2.22
C ALA A 5 -25.40 -15.89 -0.70
N VAL A 6 -26.33 -15.23 -0.01
CA VAL A 6 -26.52 -15.35 1.42
C VAL A 6 -27.13 -16.71 1.70
N VAL A 7 -26.36 -17.65 2.21
CA VAL A 7 -26.92 -18.90 2.76
C VAL A 7 -27.42 -18.60 4.17
N ALA A 8 -28.73 -18.45 4.27
CA ALA A 8 -29.43 -18.39 5.55
C ALA A 8 -29.48 -19.82 6.14
N LEU A 9 -28.70 -20.07 7.18
CA LEU A 9 -28.87 -21.20 8.10
C LEU A 9 -29.46 -20.67 9.40
N LEU A 10 -30.77 -20.59 9.45
CA LEU A 10 -31.53 -20.44 10.70
C LEU A 10 -32.15 -21.79 11.04
N SER A 11 -31.80 -22.26 12.22
CA SER A 11 -32.61 -23.07 13.16
C SER A 11 -31.84 -24.22 13.78
N PHE A 12 -31.35 -24.00 14.98
CA PHE A 12 -31.41 -25.00 16.07
C PHE A 12 -31.43 -24.25 17.39
N GLY A 13 -32.59 -24.30 18.03
CA GLY A 13 -32.74 -23.80 19.38
C GLY A 13 -32.20 -24.80 20.39
N SER A 14 -31.44 -24.33 21.35
CA SER A 14 -31.26 -24.98 22.65
C SER A 14 -31.06 -23.93 23.74
N ASN A 15 -31.77 -24.11 24.85
CA ASN A 15 -31.79 -23.22 25.99
C ASN A 15 -30.43 -23.21 26.72
N PRO A 16 -30.00 -22.07 27.28
CA PRO A 16 -28.82 -22.03 28.13
C PRO A 16 -29.17 -22.48 29.56
N VAL A 17 -28.46 -23.45 30.06
CA VAL A 17 -28.39 -23.75 31.50
C VAL A 17 -27.11 -23.11 32.02
N PHE A 18 -27.25 -22.13 32.89
CA PHE A 18 -26.14 -21.60 33.68
C PHE A 18 -25.84 -22.58 34.82
N SER A 19 -24.65 -23.08 34.87
CA SER A 19 -24.04 -23.70 36.06
C SER A 19 -22.70 -23.02 36.29
N ALA A 20 -22.56 -22.37 37.43
CA ALA A 20 -21.27 -21.92 37.93
C ALA A 20 -20.72 -23.04 38.84
N ASP A 21 -19.58 -23.58 38.50
CA ASP A 21 -18.74 -24.32 39.42
C ASP A 21 -17.31 -23.80 39.25
N ASP A 22 -16.80 -23.21 40.35
CA ASP A 22 -15.40 -22.84 40.53
C ASP A 22 -14.59 -24.12 40.84
N ASP A 23 -13.86 -24.63 39.85
CA ASP A 23 -12.74 -25.56 40.11
C ASP A 23 -11.47 -24.94 39.52
N GLU A 24 -10.55 -24.51 40.39
CA GLU A 24 -9.16 -24.18 40.05
C GLU A 24 -8.44 -25.44 39.61
N GLU A 25 -8.61 -25.85 38.36
CA GLU A 25 -7.74 -26.81 37.70
C GLU A 25 -6.52 -26.07 37.18
N SER A 26 -5.32 -26.54 37.54
CA SER A 26 -4.05 -26.03 37.03
C SER A 26 -4.06 -26.12 35.52
N ALA A 27 -4.24 -25.01 34.84
CA ALA A 27 -4.19 -24.92 33.39
C ALA A 27 -2.81 -25.42 32.92
N GLU A 28 -2.78 -26.56 32.24
CA GLU A 28 -1.62 -26.94 31.43
C GLU A 28 -1.35 -25.78 30.48
N VAL A 29 -0.14 -25.26 30.54
CA VAL A 29 0.29 -24.17 29.63
C VAL A 29 0.30 -24.76 28.23
N GLU A 30 -0.69 -24.36 27.43
CA GLU A 30 -0.81 -24.82 26.06
C GLU A 30 0.39 -24.30 25.24
N GLU A 31 1.27 -25.22 24.79
CA GLU A 31 2.42 -24.88 23.97
C GLU A 31 1.96 -24.35 22.60
N VAL A 32 2.33 -23.12 22.28
CA VAL A 32 1.97 -22.45 21.02
C VAL A 32 3.17 -22.32 20.08
N VAL A 33 2.93 -22.38 18.78
CA VAL A 33 3.96 -22.02 17.79
C VAL A 33 4.13 -20.51 17.80
N VAL A 34 5.29 -20.08 18.27
CA VAL A 34 5.67 -18.66 18.39
C VAL A 34 6.27 -18.18 17.06
N THR A 35 5.90 -16.98 16.62
CA THR A 35 6.46 -16.40 15.39
C THR A 35 7.99 -16.32 15.44
N GLY A 36 8.66 -16.84 14.41
CA GLY A 36 10.14 -16.91 14.31
C GLY A 36 10.74 -18.29 14.56
N SER A 37 9.91 -19.31 14.79
CA SER A 37 10.31 -20.72 14.90
C SER A 37 9.18 -21.64 14.44
N ARG A 38 9.51 -22.83 13.95
CA ARG A 38 8.57 -23.91 13.67
C ARG A 38 8.47 -24.89 14.83
N ILE A 39 9.35 -24.76 15.83
CA ILE A 39 9.35 -25.55 17.06
C ILE A 39 8.45 -24.86 18.08
N LYS A 40 7.50 -25.58 18.69
CA LYS A 40 6.61 -25.06 19.74
C LYS A 40 7.39 -24.58 20.96
N ARG A 41 6.89 -23.55 21.62
CA ARG A 41 7.46 -22.97 22.85
C ARG A 41 6.34 -22.64 23.83
N ALA A 42 6.67 -22.58 25.11
CA ALA A 42 5.69 -22.30 26.16
C ALA A 42 5.10 -20.88 26.07
N SER A 43 5.83 -19.92 25.53
CA SER A 43 5.36 -18.53 25.42
C SER A 43 6.17 -17.71 24.41
N ASN A 44 5.64 -16.52 24.02
CA ASN A 44 6.38 -15.53 23.24
C ASN A 44 7.65 -15.02 23.95
N TYR A 45 7.71 -15.07 25.28
CA TYR A 45 8.91 -14.75 26.04
C TYR A 45 10.03 -15.77 25.86
N ASP A 46 9.70 -16.98 25.42
CA ASP A 46 10.66 -18.05 25.12
C ASP A 46 11.20 -17.97 23.70
N SER A 47 10.68 -17.06 22.89
CA SER A 47 11.24 -16.74 21.57
C SER A 47 12.66 -16.20 21.69
N THR A 48 13.52 -16.61 20.76
CA THR A 48 14.88 -16.05 20.61
C THR A 48 14.90 -14.72 19.88
N GLY A 49 13.81 -14.32 19.19
CA GLY A 49 13.65 -13.04 18.52
C GLY A 49 12.77 -12.05 19.31
N PRO A 50 12.90 -10.72 19.06
CA PRO A 50 12.07 -9.70 19.68
C PRO A 50 10.68 -9.68 19.04
N ILE A 51 9.68 -10.20 19.72
CA ILE A 51 8.28 -10.22 19.28
C ILE A 51 7.49 -9.19 20.09
N GLU A 52 6.71 -8.38 19.40
CA GLU A 52 5.71 -7.50 19.97
C GLU A 52 4.32 -8.01 19.59
N VAL A 53 3.41 -8.05 20.55
CA VAL A 53 2.07 -8.62 20.38
C VAL A 53 1.03 -7.56 20.67
N PHE A 54 0.06 -7.41 19.76
CA PHE A 54 -1.07 -6.50 19.87
C PHE A 54 -2.37 -7.27 19.74
N THR A 55 -3.34 -7.01 20.59
CA THR A 55 -4.67 -7.60 20.51
C THR A 55 -5.60 -6.76 19.63
N ALA A 56 -6.64 -7.36 19.07
CA ALA A 56 -7.68 -6.63 18.35
C ALA A 56 -8.37 -5.60 19.24
N GLN A 57 -8.51 -5.87 20.54
CA GLN A 57 -9.10 -4.93 21.49
C GLN A 57 -8.27 -3.65 21.62
N GLN A 58 -6.95 -3.74 21.65
CA GLN A 58 -6.07 -2.56 21.68
C GLN A 58 -6.24 -1.67 20.43
N VAL A 59 -6.53 -2.27 19.27
CA VAL A 59 -6.84 -1.54 18.03
C VAL A 59 -8.14 -0.76 18.17
N ILE A 60 -9.19 -1.41 18.69
CA ILE A 60 -10.50 -0.80 18.94
C ILE A 60 -10.40 0.31 20.00
N ASP A 61 -9.68 0.10 21.09
CA ASP A 61 -9.50 1.06 22.18
C ASP A 61 -8.79 2.35 21.72
N GLN A 62 -8.02 2.27 20.65
CA GLN A 62 -7.41 3.44 20.00
C GLN A 62 -8.30 4.07 18.91
N GLY A 63 -9.55 3.66 18.81
CA GLY A 63 -10.49 4.19 17.82
C GLY A 63 -10.19 3.83 16.38
N LYS A 64 -9.42 2.75 16.13
CA LYS A 64 -9.10 2.30 14.78
C LYS A 64 -10.10 1.24 14.32
N ASN A 65 -10.56 1.38 13.07
CA ASN A 65 -11.49 0.44 12.48
C ASN A 65 -10.80 -0.67 11.65
N ASN A 66 -9.47 -0.68 11.62
CA ASN A 66 -8.67 -1.70 10.94
C ASN A 66 -7.25 -1.78 11.51
N ILE A 67 -6.61 -2.95 11.33
CA ILE A 67 -5.28 -3.23 11.87
C ILE A 67 -4.18 -2.42 11.17
N GLY A 68 -4.34 -2.13 9.88
CA GLY A 68 -3.31 -1.42 9.12
C GLY A 68 -3.10 0.00 9.63
N ASP A 69 -4.17 0.75 9.87
CA ASP A 69 -4.09 2.13 10.39
C ASP A 69 -3.51 2.16 11.82
N PHE A 70 -3.75 1.13 12.63
CA PHE A 70 -3.13 0.96 13.94
C PHE A 70 -1.61 0.74 13.84
N LEU A 71 -1.19 -0.21 12.98
CA LEU A 71 0.23 -0.55 12.84
C LEU A 71 1.07 0.62 12.32
N LEU A 72 0.48 1.51 11.51
CA LEU A 72 1.18 2.71 11.01
C LEU A 72 1.50 3.73 12.10
N GLU A 73 0.86 3.68 13.26
CA GLU A 73 1.14 4.56 14.40
C GLU A 73 2.24 4.04 15.33
N LEU A 74 2.70 2.81 15.11
CA LEU A 74 3.80 2.25 15.91
C LEU A 74 5.10 3.02 15.66
N PRO A 75 5.91 3.25 16.70
CA PRO A 75 7.22 3.92 16.55
C PRO A 75 8.18 3.20 15.60
N SER A 76 7.94 1.91 15.34
CA SER A 76 8.72 1.10 14.42
C SER A 76 8.22 1.17 12.97
N ALA A 77 7.08 1.82 12.72
CA ALA A 77 6.50 2.00 11.39
C ALA A 77 7.12 3.19 10.66
N ASN A 78 7.23 3.08 9.34
CA ASN A 78 7.51 4.23 8.47
C ASN A 78 6.26 4.59 7.68
N LEU A 79 5.82 5.84 7.78
CA LEU A 79 4.59 6.34 7.15
C LEU A 79 4.66 6.43 5.62
N ALA A 80 5.84 6.29 4.99
CA ALA A 80 5.99 6.37 3.54
C ALA A 80 5.15 5.35 2.75
N SER A 81 4.60 4.34 3.42
CA SER A 81 3.75 3.31 2.82
C SER A 81 2.25 3.53 3.03
N ASN A 82 1.83 4.66 3.60
CA ASN A 82 0.40 4.94 3.76
C ASN A 82 -0.18 5.52 2.47
N GLN A 83 -0.92 4.71 1.75
CA GLN A 83 -1.51 5.06 0.46
C GLN A 83 -2.81 5.89 0.56
N ARG A 84 -3.28 6.25 1.77
CA ARG A 84 -4.36 7.23 1.95
C ARG A 84 -3.88 8.67 1.78
N SER A 85 -2.57 8.93 1.92
CA SER A 85 -1.99 10.27 1.87
C SER A 85 -0.77 10.27 0.94
N VAL A 86 -0.96 10.17 -0.35
CA VAL A 86 0.13 10.16 -1.34
C VAL A 86 0.02 11.31 -2.32
N ASN A 87 1.17 11.85 -2.70
CA ASN A 87 1.25 13.00 -3.60
C ASN A 87 1.19 12.63 -5.10
N ASN A 88 1.25 11.37 -5.49
CA ASN A 88 1.27 10.93 -6.90
C ASN A 88 0.30 9.81 -7.24
N GLY A 89 -0.85 9.80 -6.57
CA GLY A 89 -1.97 8.97 -6.95
C GLY A 89 -1.67 7.49 -6.84
N ASN A 90 -1.93 6.95 -5.69
CA ASN A 90 -2.25 5.57 -5.52
C ASN A 90 -3.33 5.45 -4.45
N SER A 91 -3.89 4.34 -4.29
CA SER A 91 -5.29 4.23 -4.06
C SER A 91 -5.65 3.40 -2.85
N GLY A 92 -5.35 3.90 -1.65
CA GLY A 92 -5.99 3.43 -0.43
C GLY A 92 -5.54 2.06 0.10
N THR A 93 -4.46 1.46 -0.41
CA THR A 93 -3.79 0.32 0.23
C THR A 93 -3.16 0.75 1.55
N THR A 94 -3.06 -0.16 2.49
CA THR A 94 -2.30 0.06 3.72
C THR A 94 -1.26 -1.04 3.86
N GLU A 95 -0.01 -0.69 3.71
CA GLU A 95 1.14 -1.59 3.77
C GLU A 95 1.98 -1.25 4.99
N PHE A 96 2.49 -2.23 5.70
CA PHE A 96 3.33 -1.99 6.86
C PHE A 96 4.81 -2.02 6.50
N ASN A 97 5.48 -0.89 6.68
CA ASN A 97 6.91 -0.75 6.43
C ASN A 97 7.67 -0.68 7.76
N LEU A 98 8.21 -1.80 8.18
CA LEU A 98 8.94 -1.91 9.44
C LEU A 98 10.33 -1.26 9.32
N ARG A 99 10.60 -0.27 10.15
CA ARG A 99 11.88 0.46 10.26
C ARG A 99 12.35 1.11 8.95
N GLY A 100 11.44 1.39 8.02
CA GLY A 100 11.77 2.02 6.74
C GLY A 100 12.51 1.11 5.74
N ALA A 101 12.53 -0.20 5.96
CA ALA A 101 13.23 -1.14 5.08
C ALA A 101 12.51 -1.41 3.73
N GLY A 102 11.26 -0.99 3.63
CA GLY A 102 10.34 -1.27 2.52
C GLY A 102 9.28 -2.30 2.92
N SER A 103 8.01 -2.05 2.55
CA SER A 103 6.89 -2.95 2.88
C SER A 103 7.03 -4.32 2.21
N GLU A 104 7.71 -4.37 1.08
CA GLU A 104 8.03 -5.58 0.33
C GLU A 104 9.09 -6.47 1.01
N ARG A 105 9.74 -6.00 2.07
CA ARG A 105 10.72 -6.75 2.88
C ARG A 105 10.18 -7.20 4.22
N LEU A 106 8.89 -7.05 4.42
CA LEU A 106 8.14 -7.58 5.57
C LEU A 106 7.25 -8.72 5.12
N LEU A 107 7.42 -9.89 5.70
CA LEU A 107 6.55 -11.03 5.43
C LEU A 107 5.27 -10.95 6.26
N THR A 108 4.10 -11.03 5.62
CA THR A 108 2.82 -11.13 6.30
C THR A 108 2.29 -12.57 6.28
N LEU A 109 1.86 -13.04 7.45
CA LEU A 109 1.33 -14.39 7.67
C LEU A 109 -0.08 -14.31 8.30
N ILE A 110 -0.88 -15.35 8.10
CA ILE A 110 -2.07 -15.69 8.90
C ILE A 110 -1.83 -17.07 9.49
N ASN A 111 -1.93 -17.21 10.81
CA ASN A 111 -1.69 -18.46 11.52
C ASN A 111 -0.38 -19.17 11.07
N GLY A 112 0.69 -18.37 10.79
CA GLY A 112 1.96 -18.88 10.33
C GLY A 112 2.05 -19.23 8.83
N ARG A 113 0.97 -19.03 8.05
CA ARG A 113 0.89 -19.33 6.61
C ARG A 113 0.96 -18.05 5.77
N ARG A 114 1.78 -18.04 4.72
CA ARG A 114 2.06 -16.87 3.88
C ARG A 114 0.79 -16.28 3.26
N VAL A 115 0.69 -14.95 3.31
CA VAL A 115 -0.28 -14.14 2.57
C VAL A 115 0.36 -13.69 1.26
N ALA A 116 -0.37 -13.83 0.17
CA ALA A 116 0.11 -13.38 -1.14
C ALA A 116 0.14 -11.86 -1.27
N PRO A 117 1.00 -11.31 -2.13
CA PRO A 117 1.01 -9.90 -2.46
C PRO A 117 -0.38 -9.40 -2.92
N SER A 118 -0.82 -8.30 -2.35
CA SER A 118 -2.10 -7.65 -2.65
C SER A 118 -2.02 -6.12 -2.53
N GLY A 119 -0.80 -5.59 -2.53
CA GLY A 119 -0.51 -4.15 -2.51
C GLY A 119 -0.55 -3.53 -3.90
N THR A 120 0.27 -2.51 -4.10
CA THR A 120 0.36 -1.79 -5.37
C THR A 120 1.28 -2.46 -6.38
N GLY A 121 0.81 -2.55 -7.62
CA GLY A 121 1.57 -3.15 -8.72
C GLY A 121 1.69 -4.68 -8.61
N THR A 122 2.64 -5.21 -9.35
CA THR A 122 3.04 -6.63 -9.28
C THR A 122 4.16 -6.84 -8.25
N GLY A 123 4.14 -6.03 -7.18
CA GLY A 123 5.09 -6.06 -6.07
C GLY A 123 4.79 -7.18 -5.07
N SER A 124 5.50 -7.19 -3.96
CA SER A 124 5.39 -8.22 -2.92
C SER A 124 4.72 -7.77 -1.63
N ALA A 125 4.31 -6.51 -1.52
CA ALA A 125 3.66 -6.00 -0.33
C ALA A 125 2.21 -6.51 -0.17
N VAL A 126 1.75 -6.62 1.07
CA VAL A 126 0.39 -7.06 1.41
C VAL A 126 -0.45 -5.86 1.85
N ASP A 127 -1.65 -5.74 1.28
CA ASP A 127 -2.64 -4.77 1.75
C ASP A 127 -3.33 -5.29 3.02
N LEU A 128 -3.07 -4.65 4.15
CA LEU A 128 -3.62 -5.03 5.46
C LEU A 128 -5.14 -4.78 5.59
N GLN A 129 -5.75 -4.11 4.61
CA GLN A 129 -7.18 -3.86 4.57
C GLN A 129 -8.03 -5.08 4.22
N ILE A 130 -7.39 -6.18 3.83
CA ILE A 130 -8.12 -7.41 3.48
C ILE A 130 -8.62 -8.17 4.72
N PHE A 131 -8.11 -7.87 5.93
CA PHE A 131 -8.41 -8.60 7.17
C PHE A 131 -9.50 -7.91 7.99
N PRO A 132 -10.63 -8.57 8.30
CA PRO A 132 -11.63 -8.04 9.22
C PRO A 132 -11.11 -8.05 10.67
N LEU A 133 -11.21 -6.91 11.35
CA LEU A 133 -10.76 -6.78 12.74
C LEU A 133 -11.45 -7.79 13.68
N SER A 134 -12.73 -8.08 13.42
CA SER A 134 -13.54 -9.03 14.21
C SER A 134 -13.07 -10.49 14.14
N LEU A 135 -12.19 -10.85 13.19
CA LEU A 135 -11.60 -12.18 13.06
C LEU A 135 -10.24 -12.30 13.76
N ILE A 136 -9.62 -11.18 14.08
CA ILE A 136 -8.27 -11.14 14.64
C ILE A 136 -8.32 -11.35 16.15
N ASP A 137 -7.50 -12.26 16.66
CA ASP A 137 -7.18 -12.40 18.08
C ASP A 137 -6.05 -11.44 18.43
N SER A 138 -4.92 -11.65 17.77
CA SER A 138 -3.71 -10.88 18.01
C SER A 138 -2.88 -10.74 16.74
N VAL A 139 -1.97 -9.78 16.76
CA VAL A 139 -0.98 -9.53 15.72
C VAL A 139 0.40 -9.55 16.35
N GLU A 140 1.23 -10.47 15.90
CA GLU A 140 2.60 -10.63 16.33
C GLU A 140 3.54 -9.97 15.32
N VAL A 141 4.38 -9.06 15.80
CA VAL A 141 5.42 -8.37 15.00
C VAL A 141 6.78 -8.86 15.45
N LEU A 142 7.37 -9.78 14.70
CA LEU A 142 8.76 -10.18 14.88
C LEU A 142 9.66 -9.13 14.21
N LYS A 143 10.51 -8.48 15.00
CA LYS A 143 11.39 -7.38 14.55
C LYS A 143 12.82 -7.86 14.23
N ASP A 144 12.94 -9.04 13.62
CA ASP A 144 14.20 -9.69 13.27
C ASP A 144 14.11 -10.42 11.93
N GLY A 145 15.23 -10.60 11.23
CA GLY A 145 15.27 -11.39 10.00
C GLY A 145 14.92 -12.86 10.25
N ALA A 146 13.98 -13.38 9.46
CA ALA A 146 13.44 -14.73 9.63
C ALA A 146 13.36 -15.53 8.32
N SER A 147 14.14 -15.16 7.30
CA SER A 147 14.13 -15.88 6.01
C SER A 147 14.55 -17.35 6.13
N ALA A 148 15.38 -17.72 7.11
CA ALA A 148 15.74 -19.12 7.38
C ALA A 148 14.55 -19.96 7.85
N VAL A 149 13.49 -19.35 8.43
CA VAL A 149 12.28 -20.03 8.89
C VAL A 149 11.15 -19.95 7.87
N TYR A 150 10.97 -18.77 7.22
CA TYR A 150 9.78 -18.47 6.41
C TYR A 150 10.08 -18.20 4.93
N GLY A 151 11.35 -18.15 4.50
CA GLY A 151 11.76 -17.88 3.12
C GLY A 151 11.84 -16.40 2.80
N SER A 152 11.69 -16.07 1.52
CA SER A 152 11.75 -14.71 0.99
C SER A 152 10.85 -13.73 1.73
N ASP A 153 11.19 -12.46 1.68
CA ASP A 153 10.45 -11.28 2.19
C ASP A 153 10.55 -11.07 3.71
N ALA A 154 10.93 -12.11 4.51
CA ALA A 154 11.16 -11.98 5.95
C ALA A 154 12.53 -11.34 6.28
N VAL A 155 12.81 -10.16 5.69
CA VAL A 155 14.10 -9.45 5.82
C VAL A 155 14.08 -8.49 7.00
N SER A 156 13.12 -7.57 7.03
CA SER A 156 12.96 -6.60 8.13
C SER A 156 12.23 -7.19 9.32
N GLY A 157 11.40 -8.22 9.09
CA GLY A 157 10.61 -8.88 10.11
C GLY A 157 9.47 -9.72 9.54
N VAL A 158 8.60 -10.16 10.45
CA VAL A 158 7.39 -10.92 10.13
C VAL A 158 6.20 -10.31 10.88
N LEU A 159 5.11 -10.11 10.16
CA LEU A 159 3.80 -9.77 10.69
C LEU A 159 2.92 -11.01 10.65
N ASN A 160 2.56 -11.58 11.79
CA ASN A 160 1.73 -12.77 11.86
C ASN A 160 0.39 -12.45 12.53
N ILE A 161 -0.70 -12.60 11.78
CA ILE A 161 -2.06 -12.38 12.25
C ILE A 161 -2.60 -13.70 12.78
N LYS A 162 -2.95 -13.76 14.05
CA LYS A 162 -3.59 -14.89 14.68
C LYS A 162 -5.11 -14.72 14.60
N LEU A 163 -5.80 -15.76 14.14
CA LEU A 163 -7.25 -15.79 14.08
C LEU A 163 -7.83 -16.22 15.42
N ARG A 164 -8.89 -15.53 15.84
CA ARG A 164 -9.56 -15.83 17.11
C ARG A 164 -10.45 -17.07 17.01
N GLN A 165 -10.63 -17.69 18.16
CA GLN A 165 -11.68 -18.68 18.40
C GLN A 165 -12.55 -18.15 19.54
N PHE A 166 -13.86 -18.29 19.43
CA PHE A 166 -14.81 -17.88 20.46
C PHE A 166 -16.15 -18.61 20.27
N GLU A 167 -17.00 -18.54 21.27
CA GLU A 167 -18.36 -19.07 21.22
C GLU A 167 -19.38 -17.94 21.27
N GLY A 168 -20.46 -18.08 20.49
CA GLY A 168 -21.57 -17.16 20.50
C GLY A 168 -21.63 -16.25 19.29
N PHE A 169 -22.33 -15.15 19.46
CA PHE A 169 -22.53 -14.13 18.42
C PHE A 169 -22.10 -12.76 18.95
N GLU A 170 -21.38 -12.02 18.13
CA GLU A 170 -20.95 -10.66 18.42
C GLU A 170 -21.40 -9.72 17.31
N LEU A 171 -21.87 -8.54 17.70
CA LEU A 171 -22.17 -7.42 16.82
C LEU A 171 -21.38 -6.21 17.31
N ASN A 172 -20.47 -5.70 16.48
CA ASN A 172 -19.69 -4.52 16.79
C ASN A 172 -20.12 -3.39 15.87
N ILE A 173 -20.42 -2.24 16.47
CA ILE A 173 -20.72 -0.99 15.78
C ILE A 173 -19.84 0.07 16.38
N MET A 174 -19.04 0.71 15.53
CA MET A 174 -18.18 1.82 15.91
C MET A 174 -18.44 2.98 14.95
N GLU A 175 -18.58 4.17 15.49
CA GLU A 175 -18.65 5.44 14.77
C GLU A 175 -17.60 6.37 15.37
N GLY A 176 -16.76 6.93 14.54
CA GLY A 176 -15.67 7.82 14.92
C GLY A 176 -15.61 9.06 14.04
N GLN A 177 -15.15 10.14 14.62
CA GLN A 177 -14.91 11.40 13.91
C GLN A 177 -13.77 12.16 14.56
N SER A 178 -13.16 13.12 13.85
CA SER A 178 -12.18 14.03 14.45
C SER A 178 -12.87 15.03 15.41
N ASP A 179 -12.08 15.74 16.22
CA ASP A 179 -12.58 16.83 17.09
C ASP A 179 -13.25 17.96 16.29
N MET A 180 -13.00 18.07 15.00
CA MET A 180 -13.65 19.04 14.09
C MET A 180 -14.96 18.54 13.50
N GLY A 181 -15.36 17.29 13.77
CA GLY A 181 -16.58 16.67 13.27
C GLY A 181 -16.50 16.20 11.80
N ASP A 182 -15.29 15.98 11.31
CA ASP A 182 -14.98 15.46 9.97
C ASP A 182 -14.15 14.18 10.05
N ALA A 183 -13.62 13.70 8.91
CA ALA A 183 -12.80 12.48 8.80
C ALA A 183 -13.46 11.27 9.47
N GLY A 184 -14.75 11.08 9.21
CA GLY A 184 -15.58 10.00 9.77
C GLY A 184 -14.93 8.62 9.57
N SER A 185 -15.11 7.74 10.55
CA SER A 185 -14.57 6.38 10.52
C SER A 185 -15.56 5.43 11.18
N ASP A 186 -16.16 4.55 10.37
CA ASP A 186 -17.21 3.65 10.81
C ASP A 186 -16.77 2.20 10.66
N LEU A 187 -17.29 1.34 11.56
CA LEU A 187 -17.17 -0.11 11.47
C LEU A 187 -18.49 -0.75 11.90
N ILE A 188 -18.99 -1.65 11.07
CA ILE A 188 -20.07 -2.57 11.43
C ILE A 188 -19.55 -3.97 11.14
N SER A 189 -19.51 -4.84 12.15
CA SER A 189 -19.13 -6.23 11.97
C SER A 189 -20.02 -7.16 12.78
N ALA A 190 -20.34 -8.30 12.17
CA ALA A 190 -21.01 -9.41 12.85
C ALA A 190 -20.12 -10.63 12.77
N ALA A 191 -19.93 -11.28 13.90
CA ALA A 191 -19.12 -12.49 14.01
C ALA A 191 -19.92 -13.57 14.74
N PHE A 192 -19.77 -14.80 14.28
CA PHE A 192 -20.32 -16.00 14.89
C PHE A 192 -19.20 -17.01 15.14
N GLY A 193 -19.13 -17.51 16.35
CA GLY A 193 -18.18 -18.54 16.75
C GLY A 193 -18.90 -19.74 17.38
N THR A 194 -18.39 -20.92 17.13
CA THR A 194 -18.81 -22.16 17.81
C THR A 194 -17.60 -23.05 18.05
N SER A 195 -17.58 -23.67 19.20
CA SER A 195 -16.58 -24.65 19.61
C SER A 195 -17.29 -25.86 20.19
N GLY A 196 -16.86 -27.04 19.82
CA GLY A 196 -17.32 -28.33 20.32
C GLY A 196 -16.11 -29.19 20.66
N GLU A 197 -16.35 -30.38 21.22
CA GLU A 197 -15.25 -31.31 21.63
C GLU A 197 -14.24 -31.57 20.49
N ARG A 198 -14.66 -31.53 19.24
CA ARG A 198 -13.84 -31.87 18.05
C ARG A 198 -13.86 -30.85 16.93
N SER A 199 -14.55 -29.76 17.09
CA SER A 199 -14.68 -28.80 16.00
C SER A 199 -14.75 -27.38 16.51
N SER A 200 -14.12 -26.49 15.81
CA SER A 200 -14.30 -25.05 16.01
C SER A 200 -14.55 -24.36 14.67
N MET A 201 -15.36 -23.31 14.68
CA MET A 201 -15.59 -22.48 13.51
C MET A 201 -15.84 -21.04 13.95
N VAL A 202 -15.23 -20.12 13.23
CA VAL A 202 -15.56 -18.69 13.28
C VAL A 202 -15.93 -18.21 11.89
N ALA A 203 -16.96 -17.36 11.82
CA ALA A 203 -17.33 -16.67 10.59
C ALA A 203 -17.62 -15.21 10.91
N THR A 204 -17.22 -14.31 10.02
CA THR A 204 -17.43 -12.86 10.19
C THR A 204 -17.77 -12.19 8.88
N ILE A 205 -18.61 -11.19 8.97
CA ILE A 205 -18.84 -10.20 7.93
C ILE A 205 -18.54 -8.82 8.50
N SER A 206 -17.92 -7.97 7.73
CA SER A 206 -17.49 -6.64 8.18
C SER A 206 -17.61 -5.61 7.06
N MET A 207 -18.01 -4.41 7.43
CA MET A 207 -17.95 -3.22 6.58
C MET A 207 -17.31 -2.10 7.37
N SER A 208 -16.27 -1.49 6.80
CA SER A 208 -15.65 -0.29 7.38
C SER A 208 -15.62 0.84 6.35
N THR A 209 -15.82 2.06 6.82
CA THR A 209 -15.74 3.29 6.03
C THR A 209 -14.77 4.25 6.68
N ASN A 210 -13.97 4.92 5.88
CA ASN A 210 -13.19 6.08 6.29
C ASN A 210 -13.48 7.19 5.28
N ASP A 211 -13.99 8.31 5.76
CA ASP A 211 -14.23 9.48 4.94
C ASP A 211 -12.92 10.16 4.55
N ASP A 212 -12.97 10.90 3.47
CA ASP A 212 -11.86 11.73 3.04
C ASP A 212 -11.72 12.99 3.92
N LEU A 213 -10.54 13.58 3.84
CA LEU A 213 -10.20 14.83 4.52
C LEU A 213 -9.34 15.68 3.60
N ASP A 214 -9.75 16.91 3.37
CA ASP A 214 -9.00 17.84 2.54
C ASP A 214 -7.82 18.46 3.28
N MET A 215 -6.73 18.72 2.54
CA MET A 215 -5.55 19.42 3.10
C MET A 215 -5.90 20.84 3.56
N TRP A 216 -6.92 21.45 2.94
CA TRP A 216 -7.38 22.79 3.26
C TRP A 216 -7.99 22.90 4.66
N ASP A 217 -8.50 21.80 5.22
CA ASP A 217 -9.24 21.78 6.48
C ASP A 217 -8.33 21.66 7.72
N ARG A 218 -7.01 21.72 7.57
CA ARG A 218 -6.06 21.63 8.69
C ARG A 218 -4.98 22.71 8.61
N ASP A 219 -4.71 23.34 9.74
CA ASP A 219 -3.72 24.41 9.88
C ASP A 219 -2.29 23.99 9.48
N PHE A 220 -1.97 22.70 9.64
CA PHE A 220 -0.64 22.18 9.30
C PHE A 220 -0.51 21.79 7.81
N SER A 221 -1.61 21.67 7.06
CA SER A 221 -1.61 21.20 5.67
C SER A 221 -2.23 22.14 4.64
N PHE A 222 -3.09 23.11 5.05
CA PHE A 222 -3.71 24.08 4.10
C PHE A 222 -2.67 24.87 3.30
N CYS A 223 -1.45 24.94 3.80
CA CYS A 223 -0.34 25.65 3.23
C CYS A 223 0.91 24.76 3.28
N PRO A 224 1.24 24.00 2.22
CA PRO A 224 2.43 23.17 2.20
C PRO A 224 3.66 24.02 2.48
N ARG A 225 4.37 23.73 3.56
CA ARG A 225 5.60 24.40 3.94
C ARG A 225 6.78 23.59 3.41
N LEU A 226 7.71 24.26 2.75
CA LEU A 226 8.98 23.64 2.38
C LEU A 226 9.89 23.56 3.62
N GLU A 227 10.47 22.39 3.85
CA GLU A 227 11.48 22.21 4.89
C GLU A 227 12.68 23.14 4.63
N PRO A 228 13.22 23.82 5.66
CA PRO A 228 14.36 24.72 5.50
C PRO A 228 15.56 24.03 4.83
N ASP A 229 15.84 22.78 5.17
CA ASP A 229 16.97 22.01 4.61
C ASP A 229 16.77 21.70 3.11
N TYR A 230 15.55 21.44 2.69
CA TYR A 230 15.21 21.25 1.28
C TYR A 230 15.41 22.53 0.46
N MET A 231 15.13 23.67 1.06
CA MET A 231 15.36 24.98 0.43
C MET A 231 16.84 25.30 0.31
N LEU A 232 17.65 24.98 1.30
CA LEU A 232 19.12 25.10 1.23
C LEU A 232 19.69 24.19 0.12
N TYR A 233 19.16 22.99 -0.04
CA TYR A 233 19.51 22.08 -1.14
C TYR A 233 19.20 22.71 -2.50
N PHE A 234 18.02 23.28 -2.67
CA PHE A 234 17.62 23.96 -3.92
C PHE A 234 18.49 25.18 -4.24
N GLN A 235 18.84 25.99 -3.24
CA GLN A 235 19.78 27.10 -3.38
C GLN A 235 21.17 26.66 -3.85
N ALA A 236 21.66 25.54 -3.31
CA ALA A 236 23.00 25.02 -3.62
C ALA A 236 23.11 24.40 -5.02
N TYR A 237 22.02 23.82 -5.54
CA TYR A 237 22.06 23.04 -6.78
C TYR A 237 21.38 23.70 -8.00
N VAL A 238 20.66 24.80 -7.80
CA VAL A 238 20.01 25.53 -8.91
C VAL A 238 20.52 26.98 -8.94
N PRO A 239 21.66 27.24 -9.61
CA PRO A 239 22.21 28.58 -9.72
C PRO A 239 21.22 29.55 -10.37
N GLY A 240 21.04 30.73 -9.77
CA GLY A 240 20.17 31.79 -10.29
C GLY A 240 18.75 31.80 -9.71
N HIS A 241 18.40 30.93 -8.83
CA HIS A 241 17.22 31.08 -7.97
C HIS A 241 17.63 31.91 -6.76
N GLY A 242 17.07 33.12 -6.64
CA GLY A 242 17.39 34.04 -5.58
C GLY A 242 17.06 33.54 -4.18
N ASP A 243 17.47 34.33 -3.22
CA ASP A 243 17.44 34.04 -1.80
C ASP A 243 16.04 33.72 -1.25
N PHE A 244 15.73 32.45 -1.10
CA PHE A 244 14.49 31.96 -0.48
C PHE A 244 14.49 32.14 1.05
N GLY A 245 15.65 32.45 1.66
CA GLY A 245 15.83 32.48 3.10
C GLY A 245 14.90 33.45 3.85
N ASP A 246 14.70 34.65 3.32
CA ASP A 246 13.82 35.66 3.93
C ASP A 246 12.32 35.32 3.87
N ASN A 247 11.90 34.48 2.92
CA ASN A 247 10.51 34.09 2.74
C ASN A 247 10.12 32.90 3.61
N LEU A 248 11.05 32.02 3.93
CA LEU A 248 10.88 30.96 4.94
C LEU A 248 10.67 31.52 6.35
N ALA A 249 11.42 32.58 6.71
CA ALA A 249 11.26 33.27 7.99
C ALA A 249 9.89 33.96 8.15
N LYS A 250 9.21 34.27 7.03
CA LYS A 250 7.88 34.91 7.01
C LYS A 250 6.71 33.94 6.93
N GLY A 251 6.97 32.60 6.95
CA GLY A 251 5.90 31.61 6.93
C GLY A 251 5.12 31.50 5.62
N SER A 252 5.78 31.77 4.48
CA SER A 252 5.15 31.61 3.16
C SER A 252 4.86 30.13 2.87
N CYS A 253 3.73 29.86 2.21
CA CYS A 253 3.37 28.53 1.76
C CYS A 253 4.38 28.02 0.74
N GLY A 254 4.89 26.81 0.91
CA GLY A 254 5.52 26.04 -0.14
C GLY A 254 4.51 25.86 -1.27
N ALA A 255 4.97 25.96 -2.53
CA ALA A 255 4.01 26.01 -3.61
C ALA A 255 4.57 25.44 -4.91
N SER A 256 3.69 25.24 -5.87
CA SER A 256 4.06 24.76 -7.21
C SER A 256 4.50 25.90 -8.12
N THR A 257 5.60 25.69 -8.84
CA THR A 257 6.03 26.59 -9.93
C THR A 257 5.14 26.48 -11.18
N PHE A 258 4.19 25.52 -11.18
CA PHE A 258 3.14 25.41 -12.18
C PHE A 258 1.94 26.22 -11.71
N ILE A 259 1.82 27.44 -12.22
CA ILE A 259 0.77 28.38 -11.85
C ILE A 259 -0.40 28.35 -12.85
N PRO A 260 -1.65 28.66 -12.44
CA PRO A 260 -2.80 28.72 -13.36
C PRO A 260 -2.65 29.73 -14.49
N ASN A 261 -1.98 30.81 -14.22
CA ASN A 261 -1.71 31.88 -15.20
C ASN A 261 -0.81 31.45 -16.35
N GLY A 262 -0.02 30.40 -16.15
CA GLY A 262 1.03 29.95 -17.06
C GLY A 262 2.34 30.73 -16.88
N ARG A 263 3.44 30.03 -16.98
CA ARG A 263 4.80 30.58 -17.06
C ARG A 263 5.38 30.23 -18.41
N PHE A 264 5.78 31.20 -19.17
CA PHE A 264 6.26 31.07 -20.55
C PHE A 264 7.72 31.50 -20.63
N TYR A 265 8.54 30.71 -21.27
CA TYR A 265 9.98 30.96 -21.40
C TYR A 265 10.23 31.54 -22.78
N THR A 266 10.58 32.81 -22.81
CA THR A 266 10.93 33.57 -24.04
C THR A 266 12.43 33.80 -24.10
N SER A 267 12.93 34.21 -25.27
CA SER A 267 14.32 34.66 -25.46
C SER A 267 14.70 35.83 -24.54
N SER A 268 13.72 36.61 -24.09
CA SER A 268 13.89 37.79 -23.20
C SER A 268 13.62 37.48 -21.73
N GLY A 269 13.47 36.21 -21.34
CA GLY A 269 13.21 35.80 -19.95
C GLY A 269 11.85 35.13 -19.74
N SER A 270 11.55 34.73 -18.50
CA SER A 270 10.28 34.11 -18.16
C SER A 270 9.15 35.14 -18.02
N LYS A 271 8.04 34.90 -18.67
CA LYS A 271 6.86 35.76 -18.65
C LYS A 271 5.66 35.05 -18.07
N THR A 272 4.79 35.76 -17.37
CA THR A 272 3.48 35.28 -16.93
C THR A 272 2.42 36.36 -17.15
N LEU A 273 1.16 35.95 -17.30
CA LEU A 273 0.03 36.84 -17.45
C LEU A 273 -0.72 36.99 -16.13
N ARG A 274 -0.85 38.23 -15.62
CA ARG A 274 -1.52 38.50 -14.34
C ARG A 274 -3.02 38.35 -14.40
N ASP A 275 -3.62 38.88 -15.48
CA ASP A 275 -5.05 39.00 -15.57
C ASP A 275 -5.70 37.82 -16.26
N ALA A 276 -6.93 37.50 -15.87
CA ALA A 276 -7.74 36.51 -16.56
C ALA A 276 -8.11 37.06 -17.95
N VAL A 277 -7.62 36.34 -18.96
CA VAL A 277 -7.94 36.65 -20.34
C VAL A 277 -9.08 35.76 -20.73
N GLY A 278 -10.20 35.91 -20.85
CA GLY A 278 -11.25 34.95 -21.26
C GLY A 278 -10.78 34.08 -22.44
N PRO A 279 -11.44 32.97 -22.69
CA PRO A 279 -10.99 31.92 -23.61
C PRO A 279 -10.74 32.36 -25.05
N ASN A 280 -11.26 33.52 -25.46
CA ASN A 280 -11.14 34.13 -26.81
C ASN A 280 -10.37 35.44 -26.81
N GLY A 281 -9.71 35.80 -25.71
CA GLY A 281 -9.02 37.10 -25.58
C GLY A 281 -7.68 37.13 -26.31
N ALA A 282 -7.40 38.32 -26.89
CA ALA A 282 -6.08 38.60 -27.45
C ALA A 282 -5.05 38.84 -26.36
N THR A 283 -3.90 38.17 -26.46
CA THR A 283 -2.82 38.28 -25.48
C THR A 283 -1.84 39.40 -25.73
N SER A 284 -1.93 40.10 -26.91
CA SER A 284 -1.00 41.14 -27.31
C SER A 284 -1.12 42.45 -26.54
N SER A 285 -2.23 42.71 -25.86
CA SER A 285 -2.52 43.93 -25.11
C SER A 285 -2.48 43.78 -23.59
N PHE A 286 -2.07 42.62 -23.08
CA PHE A 286 -2.08 42.32 -21.64
C PHE A 286 -0.77 42.68 -20.95
N ASN A 287 -0.85 42.94 -19.64
CA ASN A 287 0.30 43.18 -18.77
C ASN A 287 1.09 41.89 -18.55
N TRP A 288 2.07 41.66 -19.39
CA TRP A 288 3.05 40.63 -19.20
C TRP A 288 4.03 41.02 -18.11
N TRP A 289 4.21 40.13 -17.18
CA TRP A 289 5.06 40.29 -16.03
C TRP A 289 6.27 39.35 -16.12
N GLU A 290 7.44 39.84 -15.72
CA GLU A 290 8.61 39.00 -15.59
C GLU A 290 8.45 38.10 -14.37
N TYR A 291 8.48 36.82 -14.60
CA TYR A 291 8.44 35.83 -13.50
C TYR A 291 9.84 35.74 -12.89
N SER A 292 10.08 36.38 -11.75
CA SER A 292 11.37 36.38 -11.07
C SER A 292 11.50 35.24 -10.06
N GLY A 293 10.41 34.55 -9.75
CA GLY A 293 10.38 33.52 -8.68
C GLY A 293 10.40 34.09 -7.25
N ASN A 294 10.79 35.39 -7.12
CA ASN A 294 11.04 36.06 -5.85
C ASN A 294 10.18 37.28 -5.60
N GLU A 295 9.29 37.67 -6.52
CA GLU A 295 8.53 38.89 -6.32
C GLU A 295 7.35 38.72 -5.38
N ALA A 296 7.51 39.27 -4.19
CA ALA A 296 6.46 39.61 -3.26
C ALA A 296 5.59 40.73 -3.85
N GLY A 297 4.69 40.42 -4.76
CA GLY A 297 3.89 41.43 -5.43
C GLY A 297 2.39 41.22 -5.37
N ASP A 298 1.95 40.03 -5.07
CA ASP A 298 0.54 39.72 -4.88
C ASP A 298 0.34 39.10 -3.50
N PRO A 299 -0.38 39.75 -2.59
CA PRO A 299 -0.69 39.18 -1.28
C PRO A 299 -1.52 37.89 -1.36
N ALA A 300 -2.15 37.62 -2.51
CA ALA A 300 -2.83 36.32 -2.77
C ALA A 300 -1.91 35.26 -3.36
N ASN A 301 -0.70 35.59 -3.80
CA ASN A 301 0.23 34.66 -4.45
C ASN A 301 1.60 34.70 -3.79
N ASN A 302 1.90 33.72 -3.02
CA ASN A 302 3.22 33.42 -2.44
C ASN A 302 4.31 33.43 -3.54
N ASN A 303 4.98 34.57 -3.75
CA ASN A 303 6.16 34.69 -4.63
C ASN A 303 5.99 34.12 -6.06
N GLY A 304 4.81 34.19 -6.63
CA GLY A 304 4.53 33.63 -7.96
C GLY A 304 4.38 32.08 -7.96
N MET A 305 4.26 31.46 -6.82
CA MET A 305 3.93 30.04 -6.70
C MET A 305 2.43 29.86 -6.47
N TYR A 306 1.91 28.68 -6.83
CA TYR A 306 0.50 28.32 -6.67
C TYR A 306 0.32 27.36 -5.51
N ASN A 307 -0.49 27.73 -4.52
CA ASN A 307 -0.92 26.83 -3.47
C ASN A 307 -1.97 25.86 -4.01
N TYR A 308 -1.61 24.59 -4.11
CA TYR A 308 -2.45 23.53 -4.67
C TYR A 308 -3.22 22.73 -3.61
N SER A 309 -3.06 23.07 -2.33
CA SER A 309 -3.68 22.32 -1.24
C SER A 309 -5.21 22.35 -1.26
N GLU A 310 -5.82 23.38 -1.87
CA GLU A 310 -7.28 23.46 -2.08
C GLU A 310 -7.86 22.31 -2.92
N TRP A 311 -6.99 21.60 -3.67
CA TRP A 311 -7.35 20.48 -4.54
C TRP A 311 -6.81 19.15 -4.06
N MET A 312 -6.20 19.11 -2.89
CA MET A 312 -5.54 17.91 -2.37
C MET A 312 -6.28 17.38 -1.16
N GLN A 313 -6.50 16.09 -1.15
CA GLN A 313 -6.92 15.40 0.06
C GLN A 313 -5.72 15.05 0.93
N LEU A 314 -5.83 15.33 2.23
CA LEU A 314 -4.89 14.88 3.26
C LEU A 314 -5.04 13.37 3.47
N LEU A 315 -6.29 12.89 3.51
CA LEU A 315 -6.65 11.49 3.59
C LEU A 315 -7.68 11.18 2.50
N GLY A 316 -7.45 10.14 1.71
CA GLY A 316 -8.43 9.64 0.74
C GLY A 316 -9.53 8.84 1.40
N GLY A 317 -10.71 8.82 0.78
CA GLY A 317 -11.85 8.03 1.21
C GLY A 317 -11.66 6.52 0.95
N ARG A 318 -12.23 5.67 1.82
CA ARG A 318 -12.10 4.22 1.70
C ARG A 318 -13.32 3.49 2.27
N LYS A 319 -13.74 2.42 1.57
CA LYS A 319 -14.77 1.48 2.02
C LYS A 319 -14.29 0.05 1.82
N ASN A 320 -14.34 -0.75 2.89
CA ASN A 320 -13.98 -2.16 2.85
C ASN A 320 -15.22 -3.00 3.15
N TYR A 321 -15.33 -4.12 2.44
CA TYR A 321 -16.32 -5.17 2.67
C TYR A 321 -15.57 -6.48 2.78
N GLN A 322 -15.77 -7.22 3.85
CA GLN A 322 -15.02 -8.43 4.15
C GLN A 322 -15.97 -9.52 4.62
N ALA A 323 -15.70 -10.74 4.19
CA ALA A 323 -16.37 -11.93 4.68
C ALA A 323 -15.32 -13.04 4.85
N TRP A 324 -15.20 -13.59 6.04
CA TRP A 324 -14.21 -14.60 6.37
C TRP A 324 -14.80 -15.70 7.22
N SER A 325 -14.26 -16.91 7.05
CA SER A 325 -14.54 -18.05 7.94
C SER A 325 -13.28 -18.88 8.07
N ALA A 326 -13.04 -19.39 9.27
CA ALA A 326 -11.99 -20.35 9.57
C ALA A 326 -12.53 -21.39 10.55
N GLY A 327 -11.98 -22.60 10.53
CA GLY A 327 -12.39 -23.64 11.44
C GLY A 327 -11.54 -24.87 11.37
N THR A 328 -11.73 -25.73 12.37
CA THR A 328 -11.03 -27.01 12.53
C THR A 328 -12.03 -28.12 12.79
N TYR A 329 -11.67 -29.33 12.42
CA TYR A 329 -12.41 -30.55 12.74
C TYR A 329 -11.45 -31.70 13.02
N GLU A 330 -11.53 -32.27 14.21
CA GLU A 330 -10.71 -33.45 14.62
C GLU A 330 -11.44 -34.78 14.28
N LEU A 331 -10.76 -35.61 13.51
CA LEU A 331 -11.22 -36.95 13.17
C LEU A 331 -10.98 -37.92 14.34
N ASP A 332 -11.69 -39.09 14.35
CA ASP A 332 -11.45 -40.16 15.35
C ASP A 332 -10.01 -40.68 15.39
N SER A 333 -9.26 -40.46 14.33
CA SER A 333 -7.85 -40.82 14.22
C SER A 333 -6.89 -39.80 14.86
N GLY A 334 -7.38 -38.71 15.46
CA GLY A 334 -6.58 -37.60 15.96
C GLY A 334 -6.03 -36.66 14.86
N ILE A 335 -6.46 -36.82 13.61
CA ILE A 335 -6.11 -35.89 12.53
C ILE A 335 -7.03 -34.69 12.60
N VAL A 336 -6.45 -33.51 12.65
CA VAL A 336 -7.17 -32.24 12.60
C VAL A 336 -7.18 -31.72 11.16
N LEU A 337 -8.39 -31.56 10.61
CA LEU A 337 -8.61 -30.85 9.34
C LEU A 337 -8.87 -29.39 9.64
N ASP A 338 -8.27 -28.49 8.88
CA ASP A 338 -8.49 -27.05 9.03
C ASP A 338 -8.80 -26.37 7.69
N PHE A 339 -9.53 -25.27 7.79
CA PHE A 339 -9.79 -24.42 6.64
C PHE A 339 -9.79 -22.93 7.00
N GLU A 340 -9.43 -22.10 6.03
CA GLU A 340 -9.60 -20.66 6.04
C GLU A 340 -10.17 -20.24 4.68
N ILE A 341 -11.23 -19.45 4.66
CA ILE A 341 -11.82 -18.89 3.43
C ILE A 341 -12.14 -17.42 3.68
N GLY A 342 -11.61 -16.56 2.82
CA GLY A 342 -11.80 -15.12 2.95
C GLY A 342 -12.04 -14.44 1.60
N ALA A 343 -12.94 -13.48 1.62
CA ALA A 343 -13.16 -12.56 0.51
C ALA A 343 -13.19 -11.13 1.03
N SER A 344 -12.54 -10.23 0.32
CA SER A 344 -12.57 -8.81 0.63
C SER A 344 -12.70 -7.98 -0.63
N LYS A 345 -13.40 -6.85 -0.52
CA LYS A 345 -13.52 -5.82 -1.54
C LYS A 345 -13.23 -4.48 -0.93
N ARG A 346 -12.25 -3.77 -1.50
CA ARG A 346 -11.92 -2.40 -1.14
C ARG A 346 -12.29 -1.45 -2.27
N LYS A 347 -12.93 -0.34 -1.92
CA LYS A 347 -13.13 0.82 -2.78
C LYS A 347 -12.45 2.01 -2.15
N SER A 348 -11.64 2.72 -2.92
CA SER A 348 -10.94 3.90 -2.42
C SER A 348 -10.95 5.02 -3.46
N SER A 349 -10.89 6.25 -2.98
CA SER A 349 -10.83 7.46 -3.80
C SER A 349 -9.83 8.44 -3.24
N LEU A 350 -9.20 9.22 -4.12
CA LEU A 350 -8.29 10.30 -3.76
C LEU A 350 -8.40 11.42 -4.80
N MET A 351 -8.57 12.64 -4.33
CA MET A 351 -8.51 13.84 -5.16
C MET A 351 -7.13 14.49 -5.05
N MET A 352 -6.59 14.90 -6.18
CA MET A 352 -5.31 15.60 -6.28
C MET A 352 -5.42 16.80 -7.18
N ALA A 353 -4.54 17.75 -6.97
CA ALA A 353 -4.44 18.96 -7.77
C ALA A 353 -4.45 18.68 -9.28
N PRO A 354 -5.05 19.56 -10.08
CA PRO A 354 -5.03 19.47 -11.54
C PRO A 354 -3.62 19.25 -12.09
N VAL A 355 -3.54 18.67 -13.29
CA VAL A 355 -2.25 18.29 -13.91
C VAL A 355 -1.30 19.48 -13.96
N PRO A 356 -0.04 19.38 -13.47
CA PRO A 356 1.03 20.31 -13.75
C PRO A 356 1.59 19.99 -15.15
N MET A 357 1.26 20.78 -16.14
CA MET A 357 1.68 20.56 -17.53
C MET A 357 2.80 21.51 -17.93
N GLY A 358 3.79 21.02 -18.69
CA GLY A 358 4.89 21.86 -19.15
C GLY A 358 5.76 21.23 -20.23
N SER A 359 6.62 22.06 -20.81
CA SER A 359 7.71 21.67 -21.70
C SER A 359 8.96 21.36 -20.88
N GLY A 360 9.63 20.27 -21.15
CA GLY A 360 10.88 19.92 -20.47
C GLY A 360 11.14 18.42 -20.48
N ALA A 361 12.37 18.01 -20.20
CA ALA A 361 12.80 16.60 -20.23
C ALA A 361 12.06 15.68 -19.27
N GLN A 362 11.45 16.23 -18.23
CA GLN A 362 10.63 15.51 -17.25
C GLN A 362 9.21 15.20 -17.76
N PHE A 363 8.80 15.78 -18.90
CA PHE A 363 7.52 15.53 -19.54
C PHE A 363 7.76 14.83 -20.87
N THR A 364 7.24 13.65 -21.04
CA THR A 364 7.52 12.70 -22.12
C THR A 364 7.38 13.31 -23.54
N TYR A 365 6.58 14.36 -23.70
CA TYR A 365 6.31 14.96 -25.01
C TYR A 365 6.96 16.31 -25.26
N GLY A 366 7.61 16.94 -24.29
CA GLY A 366 8.37 18.18 -24.49
C GLY A 366 7.72 19.25 -25.39
N LEU A 367 6.38 19.27 -25.47
CA LEU A 367 5.65 20.12 -26.41
C LEU A 367 5.89 21.61 -26.11
N THR A 368 6.22 22.37 -27.16
CA THR A 368 6.25 23.83 -27.10
C THR A 368 4.99 24.41 -27.75
N ILE A 369 4.63 25.61 -27.38
CA ILE A 369 3.58 26.37 -28.07
C ILE A 369 4.22 27.01 -29.32
N PRO A 370 3.75 26.68 -30.54
CA PRO A 370 4.38 27.16 -31.76
C PRO A 370 4.38 28.70 -31.90
N ALA A 371 5.37 29.23 -32.58
CA ALA A 371 5.52 30.66 -32.85
C ALA A 371 4.31 31.26 -33.61
N ASP A 372 3.69 30.46 -34.46
CA ASP A 372 2.54 30.85 -35.31
C ASP A 372 1.19 30.50 -34.65
N ASN A 373 1.18 30.00 -33.42
CA ASN A 373 -0.06 29.78 -32.68
C ASN A 373 -0.78 31.12 -32.45
N PRO A 374 -2.08 31.25 -32.77
CA PRO A 374 -2.80 32.53 -32.74
C PRO A 374 -2.88 33.19 -31.38
N PHE A 375 -2.71 32.44 -30.30
CA PHE A 375 -2.68 32.95 -28.93
C PHE A 375 -1.28 33.37 -28.49
N ASN A 376 -0.22 33.00 -29.22
CA ASN A 376 1.18 33.26 -28.88
C ASN A 376 1.57 34.69 -29.35
N PRO A 377 1.78 35.67 -28.44
CA PRO A 377 2.09 37.03 -28.81
C PRO A 377 3.58 37.28 -29.06
N PHE A 378 4.45 36.29 -28.83
CA PHE A 378 5.90 36.50 -28.85
C PHE A 378 6.54 36.14 -30.19
N GLY A 379 5.85 35.38 -31.06
CA GLY A 379 6.37 34.99 -32.37
C GLY A 379 7.59 34.06 -32.32
N GLU A 380 7.81 33.39 -31.23
CA GLU A 380 8.84 32.36 -31.02
C GLU A 380 8.23 31.13 -30.37
N ASP A 381 8.81 29.94 -30.56
CA ASP A 381 8.35 28.71 -29.91
C ASP A 381 8.56 28.80 -28.41
N LEU A 382 7.50 28.61 -27.64
CA LEU A 382 7.53 28.81 -26.20
C LEU A 382 7.55 27.50 -25.43
N ALA A 383 8.56 27.28 -24.62
CA ALA A 383 8.46 26.38 -23.49
C ALA A 383 7.56 27.01 -22.42
N TYR A 384 6.84 26.16 -21.67
CA TYR A 384 5.85 26.67 -20.70
C TYR A 384 5.73 25.73 -19.47
N ARG A 385 5.11 26.29 -18.43
CA ARG A 385 4.59 25.55 -17.26
C ARG A 385 3.21 26.13 -16.92
N LYS A 386 2.20 25.28 -16.76
CA LYS A 386 0.83 25.69 -16.39
C LYS A 386 0.16 24.64 -15.53
N ARG A 387 -0.57 25.09 -14.52
CA ARG A 387 -1.51 24.26 -13.78
C ARG A 387 -2.84 24.24 -14.52
N MET A 388 -3.32 23.07 -14.89
CA MET A 388 -4.47 22.88 -15.78
C MET A 388 -5.80 22.88 -15.02
N LEU A 389 -6.12 23.98 -14.32
CA LEU A 389 -7.36 24.10 -13.52
C LEU A 389 -8.61 23.92 -14.37
N ASP A 390 -8.59 24.39 -15.61
CA ASP A 390 -9.72 24.32 -16.54
C ASP A 390 -10.09 22.86 -16.92
N VAL A 391 -9.18 21.90 -16.75
CA VAL A 391 -9.42 20.47 -16.98
C VAL A 391 -10.04 19.82 -15.73
N GLY A 392 -9.73 20.35 -14.55
CA GLY A 392 -10.21 19.87 -13.26
C GLY A 392 -9.18 19.08 -12.45
N PRO A 393 -9.51 18.74 -11.20
CA PRO A 393 -8.64 17.94 -10.33
C PRO A 393 -8.48 16.52 -10.86
N ARG A 394 -7.33 15.91 -10.58
CA ARG A 394 -7.13 14.48 -10.84
C ARG A 394 -7.90 13.66 -9.81
N LEU A 395 -8.79 12.80 -10.27
CA LEU A 395 -9.57 11.92 -9.42
C LEU A 395 -9.07 10.49 -9.60
N PHE A 396 -8.64 9.89 -8.52
CA PHE A 396 -8.20 8.49 -8.48
C PHE A 396 -9.28 7.68 -7.79
N SER A 397 -9.75 6.62 -8.43
CA SER A 397 -10.63 5.63 -7.82
C SER A 397 -10.08 4.24 -8.09
N GLN A 398 -10.12 3.39 -7.07
CA GLN A 398 -9.71 2.00 -7.20
C GLN A 398 -10.76 1.09 -6.58
N GLU A 399 -11.03 -0.01 -7.28
CA GLU A 399 -11.69 -1.19 -6.72
C GLU A 399 -10.68 -2.33 -6.71
N ALA A 400 -10.55 -2.99 -5.55
CA ALA A 400 -9.68 -4.14 -5.35
C ALA A 400 -10.47 -5.27 -4.71
N ASP A 401 -10.37 -6.45 -5.30
CA ASP A 401 -11.00 -7.68 -4.82
C ASP A 401 -9.90 -8.69 -4.45
N THR A 402 -10.04 -9.34 -3.29
CA THR A 402 -9.17 -10.44 -2.86
C THR A 402 -10.02 -11.63 -2.48
N PHE A 403 -9.62 -12.80 -2.93
CA PHE A 403 -10.17 -14.07 -2.51
C PHE A 403 -9.05 -15.00 -2.08
N ARG A 404 -9.18 -15.61 -0.90
CA ARG A 404 -8.20 -16.53 -0.34
C ARG A 404 -8.90 -17.77 0.22
N TYR A 405 -8.26 -18.92 0.04
CA TYR A 405 -8.59 -20.11 0.80
C TYR A 405 -7.33 -20.89 1.20
N VAL A 406 -7.44 -21.58 2.31
CA VAL A 406 -6.47 -22.54 2.80
C VAL A 406 -7.24 -23.80 3.22
N PHE A 407 -6.69 -24.96 2.92
CA PHE A 407 -7.13 -26.24 3.45
C PHE A 407 -5.91 -26.99 3.96
N GLY A 408 -6.00 -27.47 5.19
CA GLY A 408 -4.92 -28.13 5.88
C GLY A 408 -5.34 -29.41 6.56
N ALA A 409 -4.34 -30.20 6.90
CA ALA A 409 -4.46 -31.33 7.81
C ALA A 409 -3.21 -31.41 8.68
N SER A 410 -3.38 -31.70 9.95
CA SER A 410 -2.28 -31.83 10.92
C SER A 410 -2.55 -32.95 11.91
N GLY A 411 -1.53 -33.33 12.65
CA GLY A 411 -1.63 -34.37 13.67
C GLY A 411 -0.28 -34.66 14.28
N THR A 412 -0.25 -35.60 15.23
CA THR A 412 0.97 -36.03 15.91
C THR A 412 1.37 -37.44 15.48
N LEU A 413 2.66 -37.66 15.31
CA LEU A 413 3.28 -38.97 15.10
C LEU A 413 3.79 -39.49 16.44
N ASP A 414 2.96 -40.21 17.21
CA ASP A 414 3.25 -40.67 18.58
C ASP A 414 4.58 -41.41 18.71
N ARG A 415 5.00 -42.10 17.64
CA ARG A 415 6.22 -42.94 17.63
C ARG A 415 7.51 -42.15 17.84
N ILE A 416 7.52 -40.89 17.40
CA ILE A 416 8.69 -39.99 17.44
C ILE A 416 8.37 -38.65 18.14
N GLY A 417 7.15 -38.53 18.67
CA GLY A 417 6.66 -37.33 19.34
C GLY A 417 6.69 -36.08 18.47
N ALA A 418 6.55 -36.23 17.14
CA ALA A 418 6.62 -35.14 16.19
C ALA A 418 5.24 -34.75 15.70
N ASP A 419 5.03 -33.45 15.48
CA ASP A 419 3.82 -32.93 14.85
C ASP A 419 4.05 -32.81 13.36
N TRP A 420 3.02 -33.13 12.58
CA TRP A 420 3.02 -32.94 11.13
C TRP A 420 1.90 -32.01 10.70
N GLU A 421 2.15 -31.25 9.65
CA GLU A 421 1.17 -30.38 8.99
C GLU A 421 1.36 -30.46 7.47
N VAL A 422 0.26 -30.55 6.74
CA VAL A 422 0.23 -30.36 5.29
C VAL A 422 -0.87 -29.39 4.96
N TYR A 423 -0.62 -28.44 4.06
CA TYR A 423 -1.68 -27.53 3.62
C TYR A 423 -1.50 -27.08 2.16
N HIS A 424 -2.62 -26.66 1.59
CA HIS A 424 -2.69 -25.97 0.32
C HIS A 424 -3.32 -24.59 0.53
N THR A 425 -2.74 -23.57 -0.07
CA THR A 425 -3.27 -22.21 -0.07
C THR A 425 -3.38 -21.67 -1.48
N ARG A 426 -4.43 -20.90 -1.74
CA ARG A 426 -4.57 -20.10 -2.96
C ARG A 426 -5.12 -18.73 -2.61
N GLN A 427 -4.54 -17.70 -3.21
CA GLN A 427 -5.04 -16.34 -3.12
C GLN A 427 -5.04 -15.69 -4.48
N GLU A 428 -6.13 -15.02 -4.79
CA GLU A 428 -6.30 -14.21 -6.00
C GLU A 428 -6.57 -12.77 -5.60
N TYR A 429 -5.84 -11.86 -6.20
CA TYR A 429 -6.04 -10.43 -6.07
C TYR A 429 -6.28 -9.83 -7.44
N SER A 430 -7.23 -8.93 -7.55
CA SER A 430 -7.44 -8.13 -8.75
C SER A 430 -7.82 -6.71 -8.39
N SER A 431 -7.33 -5.75 -9.16
CA SER A 431 -7.76 -4.36 -8.99
C SER A 431 -7.92 -3.63 -10.32
N THR A 432 -8.80 -2.65 -10.29
CA THR A 432 -9.03 -1.71 -11.39
C THR A 432 -8.87 -0.30 -10.83
N GLN A 433 -8.01 0.49 -11.45
CA GLN A 433 -7.78 1.89 -11.11
C GLN A 433 -8.18 2.78 -12.28
N LEU A 434 -9.10 3.70 -12.01
CA LEU A 434 -9.47 4.78 -12.92
C LEU A 434 -8.84 6.08 -12.40
N THR A 435 -8.12 6.78 -13.28
CA THR A 435 -7.62 8.12 -13.02
C THR A 435 -8.25 9.08 -14.02
N GLU A 436 -9.06 10.01 -13.54
CA GLU A 436 -9.75 10.97 -14.37
C GLU A 436 -8.96 12.29 -14.45
N ASN A 437 -9.24 13.06 -15.49
CA ASN A 437 -8.68 14.38 -15.74
C ASN A 437 -7.15 14.39 -15.95
N TYR A 438 -6.57 13.32 -16.46
CA TYR A 438 -5.29 13.38 -17.13
C TYR A 438 -5.42 14.06 -18.49
N ILE A 439 -4.31 14.33 -19.13
CA ILE A 439 -4.26 15.05 -20.41
C ILE A 439 -3.67 14.13 -21.49
N ASN A 440 -4.36 14.09 -22.63
CA ASN A 440 -3.88 13.45 -23.85
C ASN A 440 -2.93 14.42 -24.56
N MET A 441 -1.63 14.14 -24.52
CA MET A 441 -0.59 15.00 -25.07
C MET A 441 -0.61 15.06 -26.59
N LEU A 442 -1.11 14.02 -27.27
CA LEU A 442 -1.32 14.04 -28.73
C LEU A 442 -2.46 14.98 -29.11
N ALA A 443 -3.53 14.99 -28.30
CA ALA A 443 -4.62 15.96 -28.47
C ALA A 443 -4.14 17.40 -28.26
N VAL A 444 -3.25 17.63 -27.28
CA VAL A 444 -2.62 18.95 -27.06
C VAL A 444 -1.79 19.37 -28.27
N ALA A 445 -0.97 18.47 -28.81
CA ALA A 445 -0.18 18.77 -30.02
C ALA A 445 -1.07 19.21 -31.20
N ASN A 446 -2.16 18.47 -31.43
CA ASN A 446 -3.15 18.84 -32.47
C ASN A 446 -3.84 20.19 -32.19
N ALA A 447 -4.09 20.51 -30.92
CA ALA A 447 -4.74 21.77 -30.54
C ALA A 447 -3.79 22.99 -30.58
N PHE A 448 -2.48 22.75 -30.54
CA PHE A 448 -1.46 23.79 -30.76
C PHE A 448 -1.21 24.06 -32.24
N ASP A 449 -1.33 23.04 -33.12
CA ASP A 449 -1.13 23.18 -34.57
C ASP A 449 -2.41 23.67 -35.23
N THR A 450 -2.42 24.95 -35.62
CA THR A 450 -3.62 25.67 -36.07
C THR A 450 -3.47 26.24 -37.48
N GLU A 451 -4.59 26.47 -38.14
CA GLU A 451 -4.67 27.13 -39.45
C GLU A 451 -5.86 28.11 -39.48
N LEU A 452 -5.86 29.01 -40.45
CA LEU A 452 -7.02 29.88 -40.73
C LEU A 452 -8.24 29.03 -41.16
N GLY A 453 -9.39 29.35 -40.61
CA GLY A 453 -10.63 28.63 -40.93
C GLY A 453 -11.71 28.82 -39.86
N ALA A 454 -12.94 28.44 -40.18
CA ALA A 454 -14.05 28.56 -39.24
C ALA A 454 -13.79 27.75 -37.94
N GLY A 455 -13.71 28.44 -36.79
CA GLY A 455 -13.40 27.89 -35.48
C GLY A 455 -13.38 28.93 -34.39
N VAL A 456 -12.31 29.04 -33.64
CA VAL A 456 -12.15 30.02 -32.56
C VAL A 456 -11.70 31.35 -33.11
N ALA A 457 -12.38 32.43 -32.70
CA ALA A 457 -12.01 33.79 -33.09
C ALA A 457 -10.92 34.34 -32.15
N VAL A 458 -9.79 34.77 -32.72
CA VAL A 458 -8.72 35.49 -32.01
C VAL A 458 -8.47 36.78 -32.74
N ASN A 459 -8.66 37.93 -32.08
CA ASN A 459 -8.58 39.25 -32.70
C ASN A 459 -9.46 39.41 -33.96
N GLY A 460 -10.64 38.79 -34.00
CA GLY A 460 -11.56 38.83 -35.14
C GLY A 460 -11.19 37.88 -36.28
N VAL A 461 -10.09 37.18 -36.22
CA VAL A 461 -9.67 36.16 -37.19
C VAL A 461 -10.05 34.77 -36.69
N GLN A 462 -10.60 33.94 -37.56
CA GLN A 462 -11.05 32.58 -37.23
C GLN A 462 -9.92 31.56 -37.42
N TYR A 463 -9.68 30.71 -36.41
CA TYR A 463 -8.68 29.65 -36.43
C TYR A 463 -9.29 28.33 -36.05
N ARG A 464 -8.78 27.24 -36.62
CA ARG A 464 -9.13 25.84 -36.33
C ARG A 464 -7.88 24.97 -36.23
N CYS A 465 -7.99 23.78 -35.62
CA CYS A 465 -6.91 22.79 -35.66
C CYS A 465 -6.62 22.41 -37.13
N LYS A 466 -5.36 22.24 -37.47
CA LYS A 466 -4.91 21.97 -38.84
C LYS A 466 -5.26 20.55 -39.30
N ASP A 467 -5.12 19.55 -38.43
CA ASP A 467 -5.44 18.17 -38.76
C ASP A 467 -6.97 17.96 -38.93
N PRO A 468 -7.43 17.51 -40.14
CA PRO A 468 -8.84 17.27 -40.41
C PRO A 468 -9.42 16.08 -39.62
N VAL A 469 -8.60 15.12 -39.21
CA VAL A 469 -9.05 13.99 -38.34
C VAL A 469 -9.29 14.51 -36.94
N ALA A 470 -8.35 15.25 -36.37
CA ALA A 470 -8.49 15.90 -35.08
C ALA A 470 -9.75 16.79 -35.01
N ARG A 471 -10.04 17.57 -36.05
CA ARG A 471 -11.28 18.38 -36.14
C ARG A 471 -12.55 17.52 -36.06
N ARG A 472 -12.59 16.36 -36.74
CA ARG A 472 -13.75 15.44 -36.67
C ARG A 472 -13.89 14.83 -35.29
N LEU A 473 -12.81 14.74 -34.53
CA LEU A 473 -12.78 14.26 -33.15
C LEU A 473 -13.02 15.37 -32.11
N GLY A 474 -13.36 16.59 -32.56
CA GLY A 474 -13.71 17.71 -31.67
C GLY A 474 -12.56 18.63 -31.30
N CYS A 475 -11.43 18.60 -32.03
CA CYS A 475 -10.29 19.47 -31.76
C CYS A 475 -10.68 20.96 -31.81
N VAL A 476 -10.32 21.67 -30.77
CA VAL A 476 -10.46 23.11 -30.62
C VAL A 476 -9.08 23.70 -30.33
N PRO A 477 -8.68 24.83 -31.00
CA PRO A 477 -7.45 25.54 -30.67
C PRO A 477 -7.32 25.83 -29.18
N LEU A 478 -6.15 25.54 -28.59
CA LEU A 478 -5.90 25.58 -27.15
C LEU A 478 -5.19 26.88 -26.75
N ASN A 479 -5.85 27.67 -25.91
CA ASN A 479 -5.26 28.89 -25.34
C ASN A 479 -4.64 28.58 -23.96
N MET A 480 -3.31 28.65 -23.86
CA MET A 480 -2.57 28.40 -22.61
C MET A 480 -2.30 29.67 -21.78
N PHE A 481 -2.65 30.84 -22.29
CA PHE A 481 -2.24 32.14 -21.73
C PHE A 481 -3.28 32.67 -20.75
N GLY A 482 -2.93 32.73 -19.46
CA GLY A 482 -3.77 33.27 -18.40
C GLY A 482 -4.63 32.21 -17.68
N PRO A 483 -5.18 32.55 -16.52
CA PRO A 483 -6.12 31.68 -15.81
C PRO A 483 -7.47 31.65 -16.56
N ASN A 484 -8.21 30.54 -16.49
CA ASN A 484 -9.51 30.34 -17.14
C ASN A 484 -9.49 30.60 -18.66
N SER A 485 -8.35 30.37 -19.31
CA SER A 485 -8.14 30.62 -20.74
C SER A 485 -8.56 29.45 -21.63
N ILE A 486 -8.69 28.27 -21.09
CA ILE A 486 -9.05 27.04 -21.82
C ILE A 486 -10.57 26.91 -21.83
N THR A 487 -11.17 26.86 -23.01
CA THR A 487 -12.62 26.65 -23.14
C THR A 487 -13.00 25.26 -22.68
N THR A 488 -14.24 25.07 -22.23
CA THR A 488 -14.76 23.71 -21.87
C THR A 488 -14.57 22.73 -23.03
N ALA A 489 -14.85 23.15 -24.28
CA ALA A 489 -14.67 22.27 -25.45
C ALA A 489 -13.20 21.90 -25.68
N ALA A 490 -12.24 22.79 -25.44
CA ALA A 490 -10.82 22.48 -25.55
C ALA A 490 -10.37 21.59 -24.38
N ALA A 491 -10.84 21.82 -23.16
CA ALA A 491 -10.58 21.00 -22.01
C ALA A 491 -11.13 19.57 -22.21
N ASP A 492 -12.36 19.43 -22.71
CA ASP A 492 -12.97 18.13 -23.00
C ASP A 492 -12.22 17.36 -24.11
N TYR A 493 -11.69 18.07 -25.12
CA TYR A 493 -10.92 17.46 -26.20
C TYR A 493 -9.57 16.88 -25.71
N ILE A 494 -8.88 17.60 -24.80
CA ILE A 494 -7.58 17.16 -24.28
C ILE A 494 -7.69 16.24 -23.06
N ARG A 495 -8.86 16.19 -22.41
CA ARG A 495 -9.08 15.37 -21.21
C ARG A 495 -8.95 13.89 -21.55
N PHE A 496 -8.34 13.14 -20.64
CA PHE A 496 -8.10 11.73 -20.77
C PHE A 496 -8.34 11.01 -19.43
N ASN A 497 -9.05 9.91 -19.48
CA ASN A 497 -9.27 9.05 -18.33
C ASN A 497 -8.46 7.77 -18.52
N GLN A 498 -7.51 7.52 -17.62
CA GLN A 498 -6.61 6.38 -17.64
C GLN A 498 -7.23 5.21 -16.86
N LEU A 499 -7.24 4.03 -17.47
CA LEU A 499 -7.71 2.81 -16.85
C LEU A 499 -6.59 1.76 -16.77
N ASN A 500 -6.12 1.48 -15.55
CA ASN A 500 -5.15 0.43 -15.27
C ASN A 500 -5.83 -0.75 -14.59
N ARG A 501 -5.34 -1.96 -14.87
CA ARG A 501 -5.78 -3.20 -14.23
C ARG A 501 -4.58 -4.00 -13.80
N GLN A 502 -4.68 -4.65 -12.64
CA GLN A 502 -3.65 -5.55 -12.15
C GLN A 502 -4.28 -6.77 -11.49
N GLY A 503 -3.53 -7.86 -11.48
CA GLY A 503 -3.92 -9.10 -10.83
C GLY A 503 -2.71 -9.88 -10.37
N THR A 504 -2.88 -10.63 -9.27
CA THR A 504 -1.88 -11.55 -8.73
C THR A 504 -2.58 -12.85 -8.34
N ILE A 505 -1.97 -13.97 -8.67
CA ILE A 505 -2.42 -15.29 -8.23
C ILE A 505 -1.22 -15.95 -7.54
N TYR A 506 -1.44 -16.37 -6.31
CA TYR A 506 -0.50 -17.16 -5.53
C TYR A 506 -1.12 -18.52 -5.22
N GLN A 507 -0.35 -19.57 -5.40
CA GLN A 507 -0.73 -20.92 -5.03
C GLN A 507 0.43 -21.57 -4.29
N GLY A 508 0.16 -22.14 -3.11
CA GLY A 508 1.20 -22.72 -2.27
C GLY A 508 0.82 -24.07 -1.71
N TYR A 509 1.81 -24.91 -1.52
CA TYR A 509 1.73 -26.22 -0.87
C TYR A 509 2.85 -26.33 0.15
N ALA A 510 2.56 -26.86 1.33
CA ALA A 510 3.57 -27.07 2.34
C ALA A 510 3.40 -28.44 3.01
N ALA A 511 4.50 -29.01 3.42
CA ALA A 511 4.55 -30.17 4.28
C ALA A 511 5.64 -29.97 5.34
N ASN A 512 5.24 -29.97 6.60
CA ASN A 512 6.07 -29.65 7.76
C ASN A 512 6.06 -30.79 8.75
N LEU A 513 7.20 -31.05 9.36
CA LEU A 513 7.35 -31.92 10.51
C LEU A 513 8.09 -31.14 11.58
N SER A 514 7.51 -30.98 12.75
CA SER A 514 8.03 -30.15 13.84
C SER A 514 8.06 -30.91 15.16
N ASN A 515 8.72 -30.35 16.17
CA ASN A 515 8.86 -30.96 17.50
C ASN A 515 9.45 -32.36 17.48
N ILE A 516 10.27 -32.69 16.48
CA ILE A 516 10.95 -33.98 16.36
C ILE A 516 11.91 -34.10 17.53
N LYS A 517 11.66 -35.06 18.44
CA LYS A 517 12.56 -35.37 19.55
C LYS A 517 13.74 -36.18 19.04
N LEU A 518 14.93 -35.57 18.97
CA LEU A 518 16.14 -36.25 18.48
C LEU A 518 16.83 -37.07 19.57
N PHE A 519 17.12 -36.43 20.70
CA PHE A 519 17.72 -37.03 21.91
C PHE A 519 17.58 -36.04 23.07
N GLU A 520 17.88 -36.51 24.29
CA GLU A 520 17.81 -35.73 25.52
C GLU A 520 19.21 -35.36 26.00
N LEU A 521 19.40 -34.07 26.32
CA LEU A 521 20.55 -33.52 27.00
C LEU A 521 20.22 -33.32 28.48
N PRO A 522 21.22 -33.18 29.38
CA PRO A 522 20.96 -32.87 30.79
C PRO A 522 20.11 -31.61 31.03
N ALA A 523 20.06 -30.72 30.06
CA ALA A 523 19.31 -29.47 30.11
C ALA A 523 17.93 -29.55 29.42
N GLY A 524 17.56 -30.69 28.82
CA GLY A 524 16.27 -30.88 28.17
C GLY A 524 16.34 -31.58 26.80
N GLU A 525 15.20 -31.69 26.15
CA GLU A 525 15.06 -32.39 24.86
C GLU A 525 15.63 -31.53 23.71
N VAL A 526 16.40 -32.17 22.84
CA VAL A 526 16.81 -31.54 21.54
C VAL A 526 15.70 -31.74 20.54
N LEU A 527 15.13 -30.63 20.10
CA LEU A 527 14.01 -30.58 19.17
C LEU A 527 14.46 -30.15 17.77
N ALA A 528 13.84 -30.74 16.76
CA ALA A 528 14.06 -30.32 15.37
C ALA A 528 12.74 -30.11 14.62
N ALA A 529 12.82 -29.33 13.55
CA ALA A 529 11.76 -29.20 12.56
C ALA A 529 12.37 -29.25 11.14
N VAL A 530 11.63 -29.85 10.21
CA VAL A 530 11.99 -29.89 8.78
C VAL A 530 10.75 -29.67 7.95
N GLY A 531 10.90 -29.14 6.75
CA GLY A 531 9.77 -28.97 5.85
C GLY A 531 10.17 -28.66 4.42
N ILE A 532 9.16 -28.73 3.58
CA ILE A 532 9.22 -28.39 2.17
C ILE A 532 8.03 -27.49 1.85
N ASP A 533 8.29 -26.38 1.17
CA ASP A 533 7.28 -25.50 0.63
C ASP A 533 7.43 -25.41 -0.90
N LYS A 534 6.33 -25.45 -1.62
CA LYS A 534 6.30 -25.14 -3.05
C LYS A 534 5.27 -24.07 -3.31
N SER A 535 5.61 -23.06 -4.13
CA SER A 535 4.64 -22.04 -4.52
C SER A 535 4.82 -21.58 -5.96
N ASP A 536 3.71 -21.16 -6.55
CA ASP A 536 3.62 -20.54 -7.85
C ASP A 536 3.07 -19.13 -7.67
N LEU A 537 3.76 -18.12 -8.19
CA LEU A 537 3.33 -16.74 -8.19
C LEU A 537 3.24 -16.23 -9.62
N SER A 538 2.06 -15.73 -10.00
CA SER A 538 1.85 -15.03 -11.27
C SER A 538 1.27 -13.65 -11.02
N GLY A 539 1.69 -12.68 -11.83
CA GLY A 539 1.21 -11.31 -11.72
C GLY A 539 1.14 -10.63 -13.06
N ASN A 540 0.16 -9.75 -13.21
CA ASN A 540 0.05 -8.90 -14.39
C ASN A 540 -0.37 -7.48 -14.00
N GLU A 541 0.13 -6.51 -14.76
CA GLU A 541 -0.33 -5.13 -14.76
C GLU A 541 -0.59 -4.70 -16.20
N LYS A 542 -1.83 -4.35 -16.52
CA LYS A 542 -2.22 -3.81 -17.83
C LYS A 542 -2.41 -2.31 -17.71
N VAL A 543 -1.48 -1.59 -18.29
CA VAL A 543 -1.47 -0.13 -18.36
C VAL A 543 -2.31 0.32 -19.55
N ASP A 544 -3.00 1.46 -19.40
CA ASP A 544 -3.72 2.10 -20.49
C ASP A 544 -2.85 2.33 -21.73
N ALA A 545 -3.39 2.08 -22.91
CA ALA A 545 -2.63 2.09 -24.16
C ALA A 545 -2.00 3.46 -24.48
N LEU A 546 -2.70 4.57 -24.18
CA LEU A 546 -2.16 5.92 -24.39
C LEU A 546 -0.99 6.20 -23.45
N THR A 547 -1.09 5.76 -22.18
CA THR A 547 0.00 5.88 -21.20
C THR A 547 1.18 5.01 -21.59
N ALA A 548 0.94 3.77 -22.01
CA ALA A 548 1.99 2.86 -22.48
C ALA A 548 2.73 3.41 -23.71
N ALA A 549 2.03 4.10 -24.61
CA ALA A 549 2.62 4.82 -25.74
C ALA A 549 3.30 6.14 -25.36
N GLY A 550 3.28 6.51 -24.06
CA GLY A 550 3.82 7.79 -23.57
C GLY A 550 2.95 9.01 -23.87
N GLY A 551 1.75 8.85 -24.44
CA GLY A 551 0.85 9.93 -24.86
C GLY A 551 0.01 10.59 -23.76
N SER A 552 0.17 10.17 -22.52
CA SER A 552 -0.52 10.68 -21.34
C SER A 552 0.35 11.69 -20.59
N SER A 553 -0.28 12.63 -19.88
CA SER A 553 0.41 13.50 -18.91
C SER A 553 0.84 12.76 -17.64
N GLY A 554 0.45 11.50 -17.44
CA GLY A 554 0.95 10.64 -16.39
C GLY A 554 2.36 10.10 -16.69
N ASN A 555 2.99 9.50 -15.68
CA ASN A 555 4.28 8.85 -15.89
C ASN A 555 4.14 7.69 -16.90
N PRO A 556 5.00 7.60 -17.93
CA PRO A 556 4.96 6.47 -18.85
C PRO A 556 5.29 5.19 -18.10
N ARG A 557 4.49 4.15 -18.36
CA ARG A 557 4.65 2.82 -17.78
C ARG A 557 4.32 1.78 -18.84
N LEU A 558 4.99 0.65 -18.81
CA LEU A 558 4.67 -0.48 -19.66
C LEU A 558 3.89 -1.54 -18.87
N SER A 559 3.11 -2.31 -19.61
CA SER A 559 2.41 -3.45 -19.03
C SER A 559 3.42 -4.52 -18.63
N THR A 560 3.16 -5.18 -17.50
CA THR A 560 3.97 -6.29 -16.98
C THR A 560 3.11 -7.55 -16.93
N ASP A 561 3.69 -8.69 -17.29
CA ASP A 561 3.05 -10.01 -17.18
C ASP A 561 4.14 -11.05 -16.96
N GLY A 562 4.00 -11.88 -15.94
CA GLY A 562 5.01 -12.91 -15.64
C GLY A 562 4.62 -13.83 -14.51
N SER A 563 5.42 -14.88 -14.35
CA SER A 563 5.25 -15.86 -13.26
C SER A 563 6.58 -16.53 -12.95
N TYR A 564 6.73 -17.03 -11.74
CA TYR A 564 7.81 -17.93 -11.35
C TYR A 564 7.35 -18.95 -10.31
N ASP A 565 8.05 -20.07 -10.27
CA ASP A 565 7.89 -21.12 -9.28
C ASP A 565 8.98 -21.02 -8.23
N ASN A 566 8.63 -21.38 -6.99
CA ASN A 566 9.57 -21.48 -5.87
C ASN A 566 9.44 -22.84 -5.19
N GLN A 567 10.58 -23.41 -4.80
CA GLN A 567 10.66 -24.60 -3.95
C GLN A 567 11.68 -24.37 -2.85
N ASP A 568 11.23 -24.50 -1.61
CA ASP A 568 12.05 -24.35 -0.42
C ASP A 568 12.19 -25.68 0.32
N ILE A 569 13.38 -25.92 0.87
CA ILE A 569 13.64 -26.97 1.84
C ILE A 569 14.29 -26.34 3.05
N TYR A 570 13.80 -26.64 4.25
CA TYR A 570 14.35 -26.06 5.47
C TYR A 570 14.50 -27.05 6.59
N ALA A 571 15.39 -26.73 7.53
CA ALA A 571 15.57 -27.45 8.79
C ALA A 571 15.85 -26.46 9.92
N GLU A 572 15.32 -26.76 11.09
CA GLU A 572 15.54 -26.02 12.34
C GLU A 572 15.90 -26.99 13.45
N ILE A 573 16.80 -26.62 14.36
CA ILE A 573 17.17 -27.37 15.54
C ILE A 573 17.25 -26.44 16.75
N SER A 574 16.73 -26.90 17.89
CA SER A 574 16.82 -26.21 19.19
C SER A 574 17.58 -27.08 20.17
N LEU A 575 18.63 -26.53 20.75
CA LEU A 575 19.59 -27.22 21.62
C LEU A 575 19.57 -26.56 23.00
N PRO A 576 18.93 -27.17 24.03
CA PRO A 576 19.09 -26.74 25.42
C PRO A 576 20.46 -27.19 25.92
N LEU A 577 21.40 -26.26 26.02
CA LEU A 577 22.81 -26.59 26.33
C LEU A 577 23.08 -26.73 27.82
N ILE A 578 22.54 -25.81 28.64
CA ILE A 578 22.75 -25.74 30.08
C ILE A 578 21.45 -25.31 30.76
N ALA A 579 21.08 -25.94 31.86
CA ALA A 579 19.98 -25.53 32.73
C ALA A 579 20.36 -25.66 34.20
N ASP A 580 19.76 -24.85 35.06
CA ASP A 580 19.80 -24.91 36.52
C ASP A 580 21.22 -24.83 37.14
N VAL A 581 22.14 -24.10 36.49
CA VAL A 581 23.48 -23.80 36.99
C VAL A 581 23.56 -22.37 37.48
N VAL A 582 24.32 -22.12 38.56
CA VAL A 582 24.53 -20.76 39.10
C VAL A 582 25.06 -19.82 37.99
N GLY A 583 24.31 -18.76 37.70
CA GLY A 583 24.61 -17.81 36.62
C GLY A 583 24.18 -18.26 35.20
N ILE A 584 23.60 -19.47 35.07
CA ILE A 584 23.08 -20.03 33.83
C ILE A 584 21.82 -20.84 34.13
N GLN A 585 20.70 -20.15 34.42
CA GLN A 585 19.43 -20.83 34.65
C GLN A 585 18.92 -21.53 33.37
N GLU A 586 19.23 -20.93 32.22
CA GLU A 586 18.90 -21.49 30.90
C GLU A 586 19.91 -20.97 29.88
N LEU A 587 20.42 -21.83 29.05
CA LEU A 587 21.21 -21.49 27.87
C LEU A 587 20.76 -22.37 26.69
N ASN A 588 20.07 -21.75 25.73
CA ASN A 588 19.59 -22.40 24.52
C ASN A 588 20.29 -21.85 23.28
N LEU A 589 20.56 -22.73 22.32
CA LEU A 589 21.07 -22.40 20.99
C LEU A 589 20.09 -22.91 19.96
N ASP A 590 19.58 -22.02 19.12
CA ASP A 590 18.76 -22.36 17.97
C ASP A 590 19.56 -22.15 16.66
N TYR A 591 19.41 -23.06 15.73
CA TYR A 591 19.95 -22.93 14.39
C TYR A 591 18.90 -23.32 13.35
N ALA A 592 18.76 -22.51 12.30
CA ALA A 592 17.89 -22.78 11.17
C ALA A 592 18.64 -22.54 9.85
N TYR A 593 18.33 -23.37 8.86
CA TYR A 593 18.82 -23.26 7.49
C TYR A 593 17.69 -23.49 6.51
N ARG A 594 17.64 -22.67 5.46
CA ARG A 594 16.72 -22.82 4.33
C ARG A 594 17.47 -22.66 3.02
N ASN A 595 17.13 -23.50 2.06
CA ASN A 595 17.54 -23.36 0.68
C ASN A 595 16.30 -23.18 -0.18
N SER A 596 16.27 -22.07 -0.94
CA SER A 596 15.16 -21.69 -1.82
C SER A 596 15.63 -21.76 -3.27
N SER A 597 14.89 -22.47 -4.10
CA SER A 597 15.17 -22.67 -5.53
C SER A 597 14.04 -22.05 -6.36
N TYR A 598 14.39 -21.29 -7.38
CA TYR A 598 13.46 -20.58 -8.23
C TYR A 598 13.61 -21.00 -9.69
N SER A 599 12.51 -20.89 -10.48
CA SER A 599 12.53 -21.25 -11.91
C SER A 599 13.33 -20.25 -12.76
N ASP A 600 13.37 -18.97 -12.37
CA ASP A 600 13.80 -17.86 -13.24
C ASP A 600 15.05 -17.14 -12.75
N PHE A 601 15.57 -17.50 -11.57
CA PHE A 601 16.78 -16.93 -10.99
C PHE A 601 17.48 -17.90 -10.05
N ASP A 602 18.67 -17.52 -9.57
CA ASP A 602 19.53 -18.42 -8.80
C ASP A 602 18.91 -18.81 -7.44
N SER A 603 19.28 -20.00 -6.99
CA SER A 603 18.90 -20.52 -5.66
C SER A 603 19.63 -19.76 -4.57
N GLU A 604 18.97 -19.58 -3.42
CA GLU A 604 19.53 -18.85 -2.26
C GLU A 604 19.50 -19.71 -1.01
N GLY A 605 20.63 -19.77 -0.30
CA GLY A 605 20.77 -20.45 0.98
C GLY A 605 20.95 -19.45 2.12
N VAL A 606 20.07 -19.51 3.12
CA VAL A 606 20.07 -18.59 4.28
C VAL A 606 20.09 -19.37 5.58
N HIS A 607 20.69 -18.77 6.61
CA HIS A 607 20.78 -19.37 7.92
C HIS A 607 20.49 -18.36 9.04
N ARG A 608 20.09 -18.90 10.20
CA ARG A 608 19.88 -18.15 11.42
C ARG A 608 20.49 -18.91 12.58
N THR A 609 21.25 -18.21 13.43
CA THR A 609 21.78 -18.71 14.69
C THR A 609 21.30 -17.78 15.80
N ALA A 610 20.68 -18.32 16.83
CA ALA A 610 20.20 -17.50 17.92
C ALA A 610 20.55 -18.14 19.28
N VAL A 611 20.89 -17.33 20.25
CA VAL A 611 21.21 -17.73 21.62
C VAL A 611 20.27 -17.03 22.58
N LYS A 612 19.67 -17.81 23.49
CA LYS A 612 18.92 -17.33 24.64
C LYS A 612 19.66 -17.73 25.91
N TRP A 613 20.02 -16.76 26.73
CA TRP A 613 20.69 -16.96 28.01
C TRP A 613 19.91 -16.29 29.13
N LYS A 614 19.48 -17.08 30.10
CA LYS A 614 18.94 -16.60 31.38
C LYS A 614 19.97 -16.81 32.47
N PRO A 615 20.74 -15.80 32.89
CA PRO A 615 21.65 -15.92 34.03
C PRO A 615 20.89 -16.11 35.34
N ILE A 616 19.73 -15.51 35.47
CA ILE A 616 18.78 -15.60 36.58
C ILE A 616 17.36 -15.57 36.01
N ASN A 617 16.34 -15.94 36.78
CA ASN A 617 14.95 -16.03 36.32
C ASN A 617 14.40 -14.70 35.78
N ASP A 618 14.83 -13.57 36.34
CA ASP A 618 14.30 -12.24 36.00
C ASP A 618 15.07 -11.55 34.85
N LEU A 619 16.13 -12.16 34.31
CA LEU A 619 16.94 -11.59 33.25
C LEU A 619 17.10 -12.55 32.09
N THR A 620 16.69 -12.10 30.89
CA THR A 620 16.92 -12.82 29.64
C THR A 620 17.77 -12.00 28.70
N VAL A 621 18.87 -12.58 28.22
CA VAL A 621 19.74 -12.02 27.19
C VAL A 621 19.54 -12.83 25.90
N ARG A 622 19.30 -12.14 24.78
CA ARG A 622 19.13 -12.76 23.47
C ARG A 622 20.11 -12.18 22.47
N ALA A 623 20.64 -13.03 21.60
CA ALA A 623 21.48 -12.63 20.49
C ALA A 623 21.11 -13.45 19.25
N THR A 624 20.90 -12.79 18.14
CA THR A 624 20.58 -13.43 16.86
C THR A 624 21.52 -12.95 15.79
N PHE A 625 21.99 -13.89 14.97
CA PHE A 625 22.66 -13.64 13.70
C PHE A 625 21.90 -14.35 12.60
N SER A 626 21.47 -13.62 11.56
CA SER A 626 20.73 -14.19 10.44
C SER A 626 21.15 -13.58 9.12
N THR A 627 21.10 -14.39 8.08
CA THR A 627 21.07 -13.94 6.70
C THR A 627 19.64 -13.96 6.20
N SER A 628 19.24 -12.96 5.44
CA SER A 628 17.89 -12.86 4.89
C SER A 628 17.97 -12.38 3.45
N TYR A 629 16.99 -12.77 2.65
CA TYR A 629 16.92 -12.39 1.26
C TYR A 629 15.50 -12.01 0.86
N LYS A 630 15.41 -11.25 -0.22
CA LYS A 630 14.18 -10.95 -0.92
C LYS A 630 14.30 -11.44 -2.37
N ALA A 631 13.38 -12.29 -2.79
CA ALA A 631 13.25 -12.67 -4.19
C ALA A 631 12.82 -11.45 -5.03
N PRO A 632 13.28 -11.33 -6.27
CA PRO A 632 12.77 -10.35 -7.20
C PRO A 632 11.25 -10.45 -7.33
N THR A 633 10.57 -9.31 -7.46
CA THR A 633 9.14 -9.28 -7.75
C THR A 633 8.86 -9.58 -9.22
N ILE A 634 7.59 -9.83 -9.56
CA ILE A 634 7.19 -9.95 -10.98
C ILE A 634 7.57 -8.69 -11.75
N SER A 635 7.43 -7.50 -11.13
CA SER A 635 7.89 -6.25 -11.74
C SER A 635 9.38 -6.20 -11.98
N ASP A 636 10.19 -6.67 -11.02
CA ASP A 636 11.65 -6.65 -11.15
C ASP A 636 12.15 -7.55 -12.29
N LEU A 637 11.48 -8.71 -12.50
CA LEU A 637 11.86 -9.70 -13.50
C LEU A 637 11.36 -9.37 -14.91
N TYR A 638 10.14 -8.85 -15.01
CA TYR A 638 9.39 -8.77 -16.27
C TYR A 638 8.95 -7.35 -16.61
N PHE A 639 9.42 -6.33 -15.89
CA PHE A 639 9.11 -4.95 -16.22
C PHE A 639 9.62 -4.64 -17.63
N GLY A 640 8.71 -4.28 -18.52
CA GLY A 640 9.04 -3.84 -19.87
C GLY A 640 9.75 -2.49 -19.79
N GLY A 641 11.09 -2.51 -19.88
CA GLY A 641 11.94 -1.34 -19.82
C GLY A 641 11.78 -0.41 -21.01
#